data_aea5f7ad5fd2713eca07bc6fe214d21c
#
_entry.id   aea5f7ad5fd2713eca07bc6fe214d21c
#
_cell.length_a   1.000
_cell.length_b   1.000
_cell.length_c   1.000
_cell.angle_alpha   90.00
_cell.angle_beta   90.00
_cell.angle_gamma   90.00
#
_symmetry.space_group_name_H-M   'P 1'
#
loop_
_entity.id
_entity.type
_entity.pdbx_description
1 polymer ?
#
loop_
_entity_poly.entity_id
_entity_poly.type
_entity_poly.pdbx_seq_one_letter_code
_entity_poly.pdbx_strand_id
1 'polypeptide(L)'
;MNPEQKKNLQRLLTPRHIAFVGGDSAVFAAQQCAAGHFAGEIWGVNPKEERFGNLPCFPSVADLPAAPDAVFLAVPRLAVPPVVDALREQGAGGIVCYSAGFGELGSEGLALEQDLIRACGDMALAGPNVFGLLNYVTGAHLWPFSHGGKPVTCGPAIISQSGMLSSYLLTNRRSVYFSYVIGAGNQSILGVEDYLEHLADDPTVNGFGLYIETLRDIPRFADAVGRALARGVPVVALKVGRSELAAKTALTHTGSLAGEDRCYQALFDRIGVARVSSPSLLLETLNFLTISGGPRGRRLAAFTCSGGDVAMLADCADAEGLVFPKPSVTAHDQLKALLPDIATVGNPLDYTTPLWGQEAALEKVFDAALSPGYDAALIVQDYPPIEIGSDRHYYQADARAFMRATKKAGIPAGVCASLPDNMDHQTQSTLIAGGVTPLQGISEASAAIASAVAFGRAQARYQKDQALFRPMVTRKPPDGLKVLDEWQGKSLLKEFGVATPDGRLCLSADASAAAEAIGFPVALKLVNAALPHKTEHDVVRLNLQTSEAVAEAVDTVRQNGEKALGTLAPDQFLIERMVTDVVAELLVGIKNDPGFGLVMTIAGGGTLVELLADARTVLLPAAQEDLLAALSSLKIMTLLTGFRGRAAADIDSVLDTLVCIANMAQALNDQLVEMDINPLMVTPTGCVAADALVQISDQWQA
;
A
#
# COMPACT_ATOMS: atom_id res chain seq x y z
N MET A 1 -11.36 -16.53 -10.25
CA MET A 1 -12.03 -17.83 -9.91
C MET A 1 -13.28 -18.02 -10.76
N ASN A 2 -13.54 -19.27 -11.23
CA ASN A 2 -14.81 -19.64 -11.83
C ASN A 2 -15.92 -19.85 -10.76
N PRO A 3 -17.20 -19.99 -11.15
CA PRO A 3 -18.31 -20.14 -10.19
C PRO A 3 -18.18 -21.35 -9.25
N GLU A 4 -17.66 -22.48 -9.73
CA GLU A 4 -17.50 -23.69 -8.90
C GLU A 4 -16.36 -23.50 -7.89
N GLN A 5 -15.26 -22.88 -8.29
CA GLN A 5 -14.18 -22.51 -7.37
C GLN A 5 -14.65 -21.53 -6.28
N LYS A 6 -15.50 -20.56 -6.61
CA LYS A 6 -16.10 -19.63 -5.61
C LYS A 6 -16.97 -20.40 -4.60
N LYS A 7 -17.80 -21.31 -5.09
CA LYS A 7 -18.63 -22.18 -4.22
C LYS A 7 -17.75 -23.07 -3.34
N ASN A 8 -16.69 -23.63 -3.88
CA ASN A 8 -15.75 -24.46 -3.14
C ASN A 8 -14.94 -23.67 -2.09
N LEU A 9 -14.57 -22.42 -2.39
CA LEU A 9 -13.99 -21.52 -1.39
C LEU A 9 -14.98 -21.23 -0.24
N GLN A 10 -16.25 -21.01 -0.53
CA GLN A 10 -17.29 -20.87 0.49
C GLN A 10 -17.38 -22.12 1.38
N ARG A 11 -17.35 -23.32 0.80
CA ARG A 11 -17.36 -24.59 1.53
C ARG A 11 -16.13 -24.73 2.43
N LEU A 12 -14.94 -24.32 1.95
CA LEU A 12 -13.70 -24.34 2.72
C LEU A 12 -13.76 -23.39 3.93
N LEU A 13 -14.29 -22.18 3.76
CA LEU A 13 -14.33 -21.15 4.80
C LEU A 13 -15.45 -21.36 5.83
N THR A 14 -16.60 -21.91 5.42
CA THR A 14 -17.77 -22.16 6.25
C THR A 14 -18.29 -23.61 6.06
N PRO A 15 -17.48 -24.61 6.47
CA PRO A 15 -17.80 -26.01 6.24
C PRO A 15 -18.94 -26.50 7.15
N ARG A 16 -19.61 -27.57 6.72
CA ARG A 16 -20.54 -28.39 7.51
C ARG A 16 -19.83 -29.65 8.03
N HIS A 17 -18.87 -30.15 7.24
CA HIS A 17 -18.10 -31.36 7.55
C HIS A 17 -16.62 -31.06 7.30
N ILE A 18 -15.77 -31.44 8.23
CA ILE A 18 -14.32 -31.26 8.13
C ILE A 18 -13.63 -32.63 8.26
N ALA A 19 -12.77 -32.95 7.28
CA ALA A 19 -11.87 -34.10 7.38
C ALA A 19 -10.45 -33.66 7.75
N PHE A 20 -9.83 -34.38 8.67
CA PHE A 20 -8.42 -34.20 9.04
C PHE A 20 -7.63 -35.42 8.59
N VAL A 21 -6.72 -35.26 7.64
CA VAL A 21 -6.00 -36.36 6.99
C VAL A 21 -4.53 -36.29 7.34
N GLY A 22 -4.02 -37.30 8.05
CA GLY A 22 -2.59 -37.38 8.42
C GLY A 22 -2.32 -37.93 9.81
N GLY A 23 -1.13 -37.63 10.36
CA GLY A 23 -0.65 -38.03 11.68
C GLY A 23 -0.90 -36.98 12.77
N ASP A 24 0.06 -36.86 13.71
CA ASP A 24 -0.06 -36.06 14.94
C ASP A 24 -0.52 -34.61 14.72
N SER A 25 0.00 -33.91 13.69
CA SER A 25 -0.42 -32.55 13.39
C SER A 25 -1.91 -32.47 13.01
N ALA A 26 -2.42 -33.45 12.26
CA ALA A 26 -3.82 -33.49 11.87
C ALA A 26 -4.70 -33.89 13.09
N VAL A 27 -4.25 -34.80 13.96
CA VAL A 27 -4.93 -35.13 15.20
C VAL A 27 -5.04 -33.92 16.12
N PHE A 28 -3.95 -33.17 16.29
CA PHE A 28 -3.95 -31.93 17.08
C PHE A 28 -4.91 -30.89 16.52
N ALA A 29 -4.88 -30.67 15.22
CA ALA A 29 -5.80 -29.74 14.55
C ALA A 29 -7.27 -30.13 14.74
N ALA A 30 -7.60 -31.41 14.62
CA ALA A 30 -8.95 -31.92 14.85
C ALA A 30 -9.41 -31.69 16.30
N GLN A 31 -8.52 -31.90 17.29
CA GLN A 31 -8.80 -31.62 18.70
C GLN A 31 -9.04 -30.11 18.93
N GLN A 32 -8.25 -29.23 18.32
CA GLN A 32 -8.48 -27.77 18.40
C GLN A 32 -9.83 -27.38 17.78
N CYS A 33 -10.21 -27.98 16.65
CA CYS A 33 -11.50 -27.74 16.01
C CYS A 33 -12.66 -28.19 16.93
N ALA A 34 -12.57 -29.38 17.53
CA ALA A 34 -13.56 -29.86 18.48
C ALA A 34 -13.66 -28.96 19.74
N ALA A 35 -12.53 -28.49 20.25
CA ALA A 35 -12.48 -27.56 21.38
C ALA A 35 -13.03 -26.17 21.03
N GLY A 36 -12.99 -25.76 19.74
CA GLY A 36 -13.55 -24.53 19.22
C GLY A 36 -15.07 -24.50 19.10
N HIS A 37 -15.75 -25.55 19.56
CA HIS A 37 -17.21 -25.70 19.49
C HIS A 37 -17.78 -25.68 18.07
N PHE A 38 -17.03 -26.21 17.10
CA PHE A 38 -17.55 -26.39 15.75
C PHE A 38 -18.82 -27.24 15.76
N ALA A 39 -19.90 -26.71 15.18
CA ALA A 39 -21.21 -27.37 15.25
C ALA A 39 -21.39 -28.50 14.20
N GLY A 40 -20.46 -28.63 13.24
CA GLY A 40 -20.50 -29.67 12.20
C GLY A 40 -19.81 -30.96 12.59
N GLU A 41 -19.71 -31.87 11.62
CA GLU A 41 -19.06 -33.16 11.83
C GLU A 41 -17.55 -33.09 11.58
N ILE A 42 -16.77 -33.80 12.41
CA ILE A 42 -15.31 -33.86 12.33
C ILE A 42 -14.91 -35.31 12.11
N TRP A 43 -14.17 -35.60 11.04
CA TRP A 43 -13.70 -36.91 10.65
C TRP A 43 -12.19 -36.98 10.59
N GLY A 44 -11.59 -38.01 11.20
CA GLY A 44 -10.17 -38.31 11.05
C GLY A 44 -9.93 -39.33 9.94
N VAL A 45 -8.85 -39.23 9.20
CA VAL A 45 -8.43 -40.20 8.19
C VAL A 45 -6.97 -40.58 8.42
N ASN A 46 -6.74 -41.84 8.79
CA ASN A 46 -5.40 -42.40 8.93
C ASN A 46 -5.47 -43.92 8.75
N PRO A 47 -4.75 -44.54 7.78
CA PRO A 47 -4.80 -45.97 7.51
C PRO A 47 -4.17 -46.84 8.60
N LYS A 48 -3.47 -46.25 9.58
CA LYS A 48 -2.73 -46.97 10.62
C LYS A 48 -3.38 -46.92 12.01
N GLU A 49 -4.39 -46.08 12.17
CA GLU A 49 -5.01 -45.79 13.46
C GLU A 49 -6.48 -46.17 13.47
N GLU A 50 -6.93 -46.79 14.55
CA GLU A 50 -8.35 -47.12 14.77
C GLU A 50 -9.14 -45.93 15.32
N ARG A 51 -8.45 -44.94 15.92
CA ARG A 51 -9.04 -43.74 16.49
C ARG A 51 -8.19 -42.50 16.12
N PHE A 52 -8.84 -41.38 15.88
CA PHE A 52 -8.20 -40.11 15.60
C PHE A 52 -8.28 -39.21 16.85
N GLY A 53 -7.39 -39.45 17.79
CA GLY A 53 -7.57 -38.95 19.16
C GLY A 53 -8.87 -39.49 19.78
N ASN A 54 -9.81 -38.59 20.11
CA ASN A 54 -11.13 -38.98 20.62
C ASN A 54 -12.24 -39.02 19.55
N LEU A 55 -11.88 -38.80 18.28
CA LEU A 55 -12.80 -38.67 17.15
C LEU A 55 -12.86 -39.97 16.32
N PRO A 56 -13.90 -40.15 15.48
CA PRO A 56 -13.96 -41.24 14.50
C PRO A 56 -12.76 -41.22 13.56
N CYS A 57 -12.21 -42.39 13.25
CA CYS A 57 -11.13 -42.54 12.28
C CYS A 57 -11.56 -43.45 11.13
N PHE A 58 -11.27 -43.04 9.91
CA PHE A 58 -11.54 -43.79 8.69
C PHE A 58 -10.21 -44.23 8.06
N PRO A 59 -10.11 -45.43 7.48
CA PRO A 59 -8.86 -45.94 6.90
C PRO A 59 -8.44 -45.15 5.66
N SER A 60 -9.40 -44.63 4.87
CA SER A 60 -9.13 -43.84 3.68
C SER A 60 -10.19 -42.75 3.48
N VAL A 61 -9.92 -41.81 2.57
CA VAL A 61 -10.88 -40.76 2.20
C VAL A 61 -12.12 -41.34 1.53
N ALA A 62 -12.02 -42.50 0.88
CA ALA A 62 -13.15 -43.18 0.24
C ALA A 62 -14.17 -43.74 1.24
N ASP A 63 -13.76 -43.95 2.48
CA ASP A 63 -14.59 -44.49 3.56
C ASP A 63 -15.36 -43.40 4.33
N LEU A 64 -15.16 -42.12 4.00
CA LEU A 64 -15.86 -41.01 4.63
C LEU A 64 -17.37 -41.06 4.37
N PRO A 65 -18.21 -40.70 5.39
CA PRO A 65 -19.67 -40.78 5.28
C PRO A 65 -20.28 -39.89 4.21
N ALA A 66 -19.60 -38.78 3.87
CA ALA A 66 -19.99 -37.82 2.84
C ALA A 66 -18.78 -37.05 2.31
N ALA A 67 -18.98 -36.29 1.22
CA ALA A 67 -17.97 -35.39 0.70
C ALA A 67 -17.64 -34.28 1.72
N PRO A 68 -16.39 -34.14 2.21
CA PRO A 68 -16.03 -33.09 3.15
C PRO A 68 -16.08 -31.71 2.50
N ASP A 69 -16.61 -30.72 3.19
CA ASP A 69 -16.56 -29.33 2.70
C ASP A 69 -15.16 -28.75 2.83
N ALA A 70 -14.44 -29.06 3.91
CA ALA A 70 -13.06 -28.66 4.16
C ALA A 70 -12.20 -29.84 4.59
N VAL A 71 -10.94 -29.83 4.18
CA VAL A 71 -9.95 -30.87 4.54
C VAL A 71 -8.69 -30.22 5.06
N PHE A 72 -8.23 -30.62 6.25
CA PHE A 72 -6.87 -30.34 6.70
C PHE A 72 -5.96 -31.50 6.33
N LEU A 73 -4.98 -31.26 5.44
CA LEU A 73 -4.12 -32.29 4.87
C LEU A 73 -2.68 -32.16 5.38
N ALA A 74 -2.23 -33.11 6.19
CA ALA A 74 -0.90 -33.17 6.80
C ALA A 74 -0.24 -34.54 6.55
N VAL A 75 0.03 -34.84 5.29
CA VAL A 75 0.72 -36.08 4.85
C VAL A 75 2.08 -35.75 4.22
N PRO A 76 3.02 -36.71 4.07
CA PRO A 76 4.27 -36.46 3.37
C PRO A 76 4.04 -35.92 1.95
N ARG A 77 4.87 -34.97 1.51
CA ARG A 77 4.68 -34.20 0.26
C ARG A 77 4.34 -35.05 -0.97
N LEU A 78 5.02 -36.20 -1.13
CA LEU A 78 4.80 -37.10 -2.28
C LEU A 78 3.46 -37.83 -2.23
N ALA A 79 2.83 -37.93 -1.05
CA ALA A 79 1.50 -38.50 -0.88
C ALA A 79 0.38 -37.46 -1.09
N VAL A 80 0.68 -36.18 -1.17
CA VAL A 80 -0.32 -35.12 -1.30
C VAL A 80 -1.11 -35.21 -2.60
N PRO A 81 -0.52 -35.26 -3.81
CA PRO A 81 -1.32 -35.28 -5.06
C PRO A 81 -2.29 -36.46 -5.15
N PRO A 82 -1.89 -37.74 -4.87
CA PRO A 82 -2.85 -38.86 -4.95
C PRO A 82 -3.96 -38.79 -3.90
N VAL A 83 -3.71 -38.27 -2.69
CA VAL A 83 -4.78 -38.07 -1.69
C VAL A 83 -5.73 -36.95 -2.14
N VAL A 84 -5.20 -35.90 -2.73
CA VAL A 84 -6.00 -34.78 -3.27
C VAL A 84 -6.88 -35.23 -4.43
N ASP A 85 -6.36 -36.08 -5.31
CA ASP A 85 -7.15 -36.66 -6.43
C ASP A 85 -8.32 -37.49 -5.91
N ALA A 86 -8.07 -38.35 -4.91
CA ALA A 86 -9.14 -39.12 -4.25
C ALA A 86 -10.19 -38.22 -3.55
N LEU A 87 -9.78 -37.12 -2.92
CA LEU A 87 -10.68 -36.12 -2.32
C LEU A 87 -11.53 -35.41 -3.39
N ARG A 88 -10.96 -35.10 -4.54
CA ARG A 88 -11.66 -34.53 -5.68
C ARG A 88 -12.73 -35.50 -6.22
N GLU A 89 -12.41 -36.78 -6.34
CA GLU A 89 -13.35 -37.80 -6.77
C GLU A 89 -14.52 -37.98 -5.80
N GLN A 90 -14.29 -37.80 -4.50
CA GLN A 90 -15.31 -37.75 -3.45
C GLN A 90 -16.16 -36.47 -3.48
N GLY A 91 -15.75 -35.43 -4.24
CA GLY A 91 -16.43 -34.15 -4.30
C GLY A 91 -16.14 -33.22 -3.13
N ALA A 92 -14.95 -33.29 -2.54
CA ALA A 92 -14.51 -32.38 -1.49
C ALA A 92 -14.55 -30.91 -1.96
N GLY A 93 -14.85 -29.97 -1.05
CA GLY A 93 -14.93 -28.54 -1.39
C GLY A 93 -13.55 -27.88 -1.47
N GLY A 94 -12.72 -28.05 -0.43
CA GLY A 94 -11.42 -27.44 -0.42
C GLY A 94 -10.45 -28.04 0.59
N ILE A 95 -9.20 -27.67 0.45
CA ILE A 95 -8.08 -28.26 1.18
C ILE A 95 -7.21 -27.15 1.78
N VAL A 96 -6.82 -27.32 3.04
CA VAL A 96 -5.71 -26.64 3.68
C VAL A 96 -4.52 -27.60 3.61
N CYS A 97 -3.55 -27.34 2.76
CA CYS A 97 -2.36 -28.19 2.57
C CYS A 97 -1.21 -27.72 3.47
N TYR A 98 -1.08 -28.34 4.63
CA TYR A 98 -0.04 -28.04 5.63
C TYR A 98 1.37 -28.42 5.15
N SER A 99 1.48 -29.43 4.29
CA SER A 99 2.75 -29.98 3.83
C SER A 99 3.57 -28.97 3.04
N ALA A 100 4.85 -28.90 3.33
CA ALA A 100 5.86 -28.10 2.62
C ALA A 100 6.68 -28.97 1.66
N GLY A 101 7.54 -28.36 0.83
CA GLY A 101 8.42 -29.03 -0.11
C GLY A 101 7.91 -29.02 -1.55
N PHE A 102 7.28 -27.92 -1.94
CA PHE A 102 6.74 -27.64 -3.26
C PHE A 102 7.59 -26.54 -3.97
N GLY A 103 7.00 -25.54 -4.54
CA GLY A 103 7.67 -24.50 -5.33
C GLY A 103 8.90 -23.87 -4.67
N GLU A 104 8.95 -23.83 -3.35
CA GLU A 104 10.08 -23.34 -2.56
C GLU A 104 11.36 -24.21 -2.68
N LEU A 105 11.25 -25.44 -3.20
CA LEU A 105 12.40 -26.31 -3.47
C LEU A 105 12.95 -26.23 -4.91
N GLY A 106 12.54 -25.21 -5.68
CA GLY A 106 12.97 -25.04 -7.06
C GLY A 106 12.30 -26.00 -8.04
N SER A 107 13.01 -26.43 -9.09
CA SER A 107 12.41 -27.16 -10.22
C SER A 107 11.70 -28.48 -9.87
N GLU A 108 12.28 -29.27 -8.95
CA GLU A 108 11.65 -30.52 -8.50
C GLU A 108 10.35 -30.24 -7.73
N GLY A 109 10.37 -29.24 -6.84
CA GLY A 109 9.21 -28.82 -6.07
C GLY A 109 8.11 -28.21 -6.94
N LEU A 110 8.47 -27.44 -7.96
CA LEU A 110 7.54 -26.86 -8.93
C LEU A 110 6.80 -27.94 -9.73
N ALA A 111 7.48 -29.02 -10.13
CA ALA A 111 6.83 -30.14 -10.82
C ALA A 111 5.76 -30.80 -9.93
N LEU A 112 6.09 -31.05 -8.65
CA LEU A 112 5.16 -31.61 -7.69
C LEU A 112 3.98 -30.66 -7.40
N GLU A 113 4.21 -29.35 -7.37
CA GLU A 113 3.17 -28.34 -7.21
C GLU A 113 2.21 -28.33 -8.42
N GLN A 114 2.72 -28.49 -9.65
CA GLN A 114 1.87 -28.63 -10.83
C GLN A 114 1.02 -29.91 -10.78
N ASP A 115 1.56 -31.02 -10.26
CA ASP A 115 0.79 -32.24 -10.01
C ASP A 115 -0.33 -32.00 -9.00
N LEU A 116 -0.05 -31.29 -7.91
CA LEU A 116 -1.04 -30.89 -6.92
C LEU A 116 -2.14 -30.03 -7.51
N ILE A 117 -1.79 -29.00 -8.31
CA ILE A 117 -2.76 -28.12 -8.97
C ILE A 117 -3.70 -28.94 -9.89
N ARG A 118 -3.13 -29.88 -10.66
CA ARG A 118 -3.93 -30.77 -11.54
C ARG A 118 -4.88 -31.65 -10.73
N ALA A 119 -4.39 -32.24 -9.63
CA ALA A 119 -5.18 -33.07 -8.74
C ALA A 119 -6.35 -32.30 -8.09
N CYS A 120 -6.16 -31.04 -7.75
CA CYS A 120 -7.20 -30.20 -7.14
C CYS A 120 -8.38 -29.93 -8.09
N GLY A 121 -8.15 -29.75 -9.39
CA GLY A 121 -9.22 -29.31 -10.31
C GLY A 121 -9.88 -28.01 -9.84
N ASP A 122 -11.19 -28.03 -9.61
CA ASP A 122 -11.96 -26.86 -9.13
C ASP A 122 -12.05 -26.76 -7.59
N MET A 123 -11.42 -27.67 -6.83
CA MET A 123 -11.35 -27.54 -5.37
C MET A 123 -10.59 -26.29 -4.95
N ALA A 124 -11.00 -25.68 -3.82
CA ALA A 124 -10.28 -24.59 -3.20
C ALA A 124 -9.01 -25.13 -2.52
N LEU A 125 -7.81 -24.57 -2.83
CA LEU A 125 -6.54 -24.94 -2.22
C LEU A 125 -5.94 -23.77 -1.47
N ALA A 126 -5.88 -23.84 -0.14
CA ALA A 126 -5.07 -22.99 0.72
C ALA A 126 -3.67 -23.58 0.86
N GLY A 127 -2.65 -22.82 0.48
CA GLY A 127 -1.25 -23.27 0.47
C GLY A 127 -0.80 -23.80 -0.91
N PRO A 128 0.07 -24.84 -0.95
CA PRO A 128 0.68 -25.60 0.15
C PRO A 128 1.61 -24.76 1.06
N ASN A 129 2.29 -25.41 1.99
CA ASN A 129 3.20 -24.76 2.94
C ASN A 129 2.47 -23.67 3.77
N VAL A 130 1.36 -24.04 4.39
CA VAL A 130 0.51 -23.13 5.15
C VAL A 130 0.18 -23.71 6.52
N PHE A 131 0.14 -22.87 7.56
CA PHE A 131 -0.26 -23.35 8.89
C PHE A 131 -1.75 -23.71 8.95
N GLY A 132 -2.61 -22.94 8.28
CA GLY A 132 -4.00 -23.29 8.22
C GLY A 132 -4.96 -22.13 8.11
N LEU A 133 -6.18 -22.42 8.56
CA LEU A 133 -7.32 -21.52 8.53
C LEU A 133 -8.07 -21.62 9.86
N LEU A 134 -8.42 -20.48 10.43
CA LEU A 134 -9.26 -20.34 11.61
C LEU A 134 -10.47 -19.47 11.28
N ASN A 135 -11.66 -19.98 11.55
CA ASN A 135 -12.91 -19.22 11.51
C ASN A 135 -13.50 -19.21 12.94
N TYR A 136 -13.37 -18.06 13.61
CA TYR A 136 -13.86 -17.87 14.99
C TYR A 136 -15.36 -17.56 15.07
N VAL A 137 -16.01 -17.35 13.93
CA VAL A 137 -17.47 -17.15 13.88
C VAL A 137 -18.19 -18.50 13.96
N THR A 138 -17.65 -19.53 13.30
CA THR A 138 -18.26 -20.86 13.23
C THR A 138 -17.54 -21.92 14.06
N GLY A 139 -16.35 -21.62 14.60
CA GLY A 139 -15.50 -22.56 15.30
C GLY A 139 -14.75 -23.55 14.39
N ALA A 140 -14.76 -23.35 13.07
CA ALA A 140 -14.02 -24.20 12.14
C ALA A 140 -12.52 -23.87 12.18
N HIS A 141 -11.77 -24.71 12.90
CA HIS A 141 -10.34 -24.52 13.14
C HIS A 141 -9.53 -25.62 12.44
N LEU A 142 -8.97 -25.32 11.27
CA LEU A 142 -8.04 -26.17 10.53
C LEU A 142 -6.61 -25.69 10.79
N TRP A 143 -6.13 -25.87 12.03
CA TRP A 143 -4.91 -25.24 12.54
C TRP A 143 -4.16 -26.16 13.52
N PRO A 144 -2.86 -26.50 13.27
CA PRO A 144 -2.14 -27.55 14.00
C PRO A 144 -1.38 -27.06 15.24
N PHE A 145 -1.71 -25.87 15.76
CA PHE A 145 -1.06 -25.29 16.94
C PHE A 145 -2.07 -24.71 17.91
N SER A 146 -1.66 -24.52 19.17
CA SER A 146 -2.45 -23.78 20.16
C SER A 146 -2.56 -22.30 19.72
N HIS A 147 -3.70 -21.70 19.98
CA HIS A 147 -3.98 -20.30 19.67
C HIS A 147 -4.78 -19.62 20.77
N GLY A 148 -4.65 -18.29 20.88
CA GLY A 148 -5.33 -17.47 21.90
C GLY A 148 -6.64 -16.82 21.41
N GLY A 149 -7.14 -17.18 20.22
CA GLY A 149 -8.35 -16.59 19.64
C GLY A 149 -9.61 -16.98 20.41
N LYS A 150 -10.62 -16.12 20.34
CA LYS A 150 -11.91 -16.30 21.02
C LYS A 150 -13.05 -16.25 20.01
N PRO A 151 -14.18 -16.94 20.26
CA PRO A 151 -15.38 -16.83 19.43
C PRO A 151 -15.84 -15.38 19.32
N VAL A 152 -16.22 -14.96 18.13
CA VAL A 152 -16.76 -13.63 17.83
C VAL A 152 -17.97 -13.73 16.91
N THR A 153 -18.82 -12.71 16.94
CA THR A 153 -19.90 -12.55 15.94
C THR A 153 -19.46 -11.71 14.74
N CYS A 154 -18.48 -10.84 14.95
CA CYS A 154 -17.89 -9.99 13.93
C CYS A 154 -16.48 -9.57 14.38
N GLY A 155 -15.56 -9.43 13.46
CA GLY A 155 -14.18 -9.02 13.73
C GLY A 155 -13.37 -8.84 12.44
N PRO A 156 -12.14 -8.33 12.52
CA PRO A 156 -11.27 -8.29 11.36
C PRO A 156 -10.82 -9.68 10.91
N ALA A 157 -10.59 -9.82 9.59
CA ALA A 157 -9.99 -11.00 8.99
C ALA A 157 -8.49 -10.75 8.73
N ILE A 158 -7.64 -11.69 9.16
CA ILE A 158 -6.20 -11.71 8.83
C ILE A 158 -5.98 -12.65 7.65
N ILE A 159 -5.29 -12.16 6.61
CA ILE A 159 -4.83 -12.97 5.48
C ILE A 159 -3.31 -12.78 5.39
N SER A 160 -2.56 -13.86 5.56
CA SER A 160 -1.10 -13.79 5.70
C SER A 160 -0.38 -14.81 4.83
N GLN A 161 0.64 -14.37 4.11
CA GLN A 161 1.56 -15.26 3.39
C GLN A 161 2.61 -15.89 4.33
N SER A 162 2.74 -15.37 5.57
CA SER A 162 3.63 -15.93 6.59
C SER A 162 2.84 -16.71 7.64
N GLY A 163 3.14 -18.01 7.77
CA GLY A 163 2.54 -18.86 8.80
C GLY A 163 2.92 -18.44 10.22
N MET A 164 4.21 -18.16 10.48
CA MET A 164 4.68 -17.74 11.81
C MET A 164 4.06 -16.40 12.25
N LEU A 165 3.94 -15.43 11.35
CA LEU A 165 3.32 -14.15 11.69
C LEU A 165 1.85 -14.34 12.09
N SER A 166 1.12 -15.22 11.39
CA SER A 166 -0.27 -15.55 11.76
C SER A 166 -0.35 -16.06 13.19
N SER A 167 0.57 -16.96 13.60
CA SER A 167 0.64 -17.46 14.97
C SER A 167 0.95 -16.37 15.99
N TYR A 168 1.87 -15.45 15.68
CA TYR A 168 2.20 -14.33 16.57
C TYR A 168 1.02 -13.38 16.77
N LEU A 169 0.28 -13.06 15.69
CA LEU A 169 -0.91 -12.22 15.77
C LEU A 169 -2.01 -12.86 16.66
N LEU A 170 -2.12 -14.19 16.68
CA LEU A 170 -3.09 -14.91 17.49
C LEU A 170 -2.80 -14.86 19.01
N THR A 171 -1.59 -14.49 19.42
CA THR A 171 -1.20 -14.35 20.84
C THR A 171 -1.20 -12.91 21.33
N ASN A 172 -1.76 -11.97 20.52
CA ASN A 172 -1.80 -10.55 20.90
C ASN A 172 -2.65 -10.30 22.16
N ARG A 173 -2.31 -9.22 22.89
CA ARG A 173 -3.02 -8.75 24.10
C ARG A 173 -3.68 -7.39 23.92
N ARG A 174 -4.00 -6.99 22.66
CA ARG A 174 -4.51 -5.67 22.30
C ARG A 174 -6.01 -5.61 22.08
N SER A 175 -6.75 -6.61 22.59
CA SER A 175 -8.21 -6.72 22.43
C SER A 175 -8.68 -6.67 20.95
N VAL A 176 -7.83 -7.09 20.02
CA VAL A 176 -8.19 -7.32 18.61
C VAL A 176 -8.58 -8.79 18.48
N TYR A 177 -9.87 -9.06 18.27
CA TYR A 177 -10.41 -10.41 18.11
C TYR A 177 -10.79 -10.62 16.64
N PHE A 178 -10.24 -11.66 16.03
CA PHE A 178 -10.39 -11.93 14.61
C PHE A 178 -11.65 -12.76 14.31
N SER A 179 -12.33 -12.47 13.19
CA SER A 179 -13.34 -13.36 12.61
C SER A 179 -12.67 -14.52 11.86
N TYR A 180 -11.65 -14.21 11.07
CA TYR A 180 -10.86 -15.18 10.33
C TYR A 180 -9.36 -14.95 10.51
N VAL A 181 -8.59 -16.04 10.51
CA VAL A 181 -7.13 -16.00 10.29
C VAL A 181 -6.78 -17.04 9.24
N ILE A 182 -6.28 -16.58 8.10
CA ILE A 182 -6.06 -17.39 6.90
C ILE A 182 -4.59 -17.31 6.49
N GLY A 183 -3.93 -18.47 6.47
CA GLY A 183 -2.64 -18.62 5.83
C GLY A 183 -2.81 -18.80 4.33
N ALA A 184 -2.15 -17.98 3.51
CA ALA A 184 -2.15 -18.11 2.07
C ALA A 184 -1.07 -19.08 1.56
N GLY A 185 0.04 -19.23 2.30
CA GLY A 185 1.15 -20.12 1.94
C GLY A 185 1.76 -19.78 0.59
N ASN A 186 2.08 -20.81 -0.21
CA ASN A 186 2.66 -20.63 -1.56
C ASN A 186 1.69 -20.04 -2.58
N GLN A 187 0.39 -19.96 -2.28
CA GLN A 187 -0.64 -19.40 -3.17
C GLN A 187 -0.75 -20.14 -4.53
N SER A 188 -0.62 -21.44 -4.54
CA SER A 188 -0.64 -22.21 -5.79
C SER A 188 -1.95 -22.11 -6.57
N ILE A 189 -3.10 -22.02 -5.87
CA ILE A 189 -4.43 -21.75 -6.46
C ILE A 189 -5.03 -20.48 -5.89
N LEU A 190 -5.25 -20.42 -4.56
CA LEU A 190 -5.85 -19.25 -3.90
C LEU A 190 -4.77 -18.26 -3.45
N GLY A 191 -4.87 -17.00 -3.88
CA GLY A 191 -4.05 -15.89 -3.43
C GLY A 191 -4.74 -15.01 -2.40
N VAL A 192 -4.02 -14.00 -1.89
CA VAL A 192 -4.57 -12.99 -0.97
C VAL A 192 -5.82 -12.33 -1.54
N GLU A 193 -5.79 -12.01 -2.83
CA GLU A 193 -6.90 -11.40 -3.57
C GLU A 193 -8.16 -12.27 -3.63
N ASP A 194 -8.02 -13.60 -3.66
CA ASP A 194 -9.16 -14.52 -3.71
C ASP A 194 -9.93 -14.53 -2.38
N TYR A 195 -9.20 -14.60 -1.26
CA TYR A 195 -9.80 -14.52 0.07
C TYR A 195 -10.40 -13.15 0.34
N LEU A 196 -9.69 -12.07 -0.01
CA LEU A 196 -10.19 -10.71 0.14
C LEU A 196 -11.46 -10.50 -0.70
N GLU A 197 -11.47 -10.93 -1.97
CA GLU A 197 -12.65 -10.87 -2.84
C GLU A 197 -13.86 -11.57 -2.25
N HIS A 198 -13.65 -12.77 -1.67
CA HIS A 198 -14.73 -13.56 -1.09
C HIS A 198 -15.28 -12.94 0.20
N LEU A 199 -14.38 -12.49 1.10
CA LEU A 199 -14.75 -11.94 2.40
C LEU A 199 -15.13 -10.46 2.38
N ALA A 200 -14.88 -9.74 1.29
CA ALA A 200 -15.23 -8.32 1.18
C ALA A 200 -16.73 -8.05 1.39
N ASP A 201 -17.59 -9.01 1.09
CA ASP A 201 -19.04 -8.91 1.26
C ASP A 201 -19.56 -9.65 2.52
N ASP A 202 -18.69 -10.32 3.30
CA ASP A 202 -19.07 -11.05 4.51
C ASP A 202 -19.42 -10.06 5.65
N PRO A 203 -20.66 -10.09 6.18
CA PRO A 203 -21.07 -9.19 7.26
C PRO A 203 -20.36 -9.45 8.59
N THR A 204 -19.72 -10.60 8.77
CA THR A 204 -18.94 -10.94 9.98
C THR A 204 -17.52 -10.37 9.93
N VAL A 205 -17.14 -9.70 8.83
CA VAL A 205 -15.83 -9.07 8.65
C VAL A 205 -15.99 -7.54 8.67
N ASN A 206 -15.32 -6.89 9.63
CA ASN A 206 -15.33 -5.44 9.81
C ASN A 206 -13.98 -4.76 9.55
N GLY A 207 -12.97 -5.51 9.12
CA GLY A 207 -11.65 -5.02 8.74
C GLY A 207 -10.78 -6.13 8.16
N PHE A 208 -9.74 -5.78 7.42
CA PHE A 208 -8.75 -6.72 6.90
C PHE A 208 -7.35 -6.33 7.34
N GLY A 209 -6.62 -7.29 7.93
CA GLY A 209 -5.19 -7.20 8.20
C GLY A 209 -4.43 -8.13 7.25
N LEU A 210 -3.57 -7.57 6.40
CA LEU A 210 -2.86 -8.30 5.36
C LEU A 210 -1.36 -8.33 5.63
N TYR A 211 -0.73 -9.50 5.50
CA TYR A 211 0.70 -9.62 5.35
C TYR A 211 1.00 -10.05 3.92
N ILE A 212 1.68 -9.19 3.17
CA ILE A 212 1.87 -9.32 1.72
C ILE A 212 3.37 -9.38 1.39
N GLU A 213 3.79 -10.45 0.76
CA GLU A 213 5.07 -10.57 0.07
C GLU A 213 4.91 -10.19 -1.41
N THR A 214 3.86 -10.73 -2.06
CA THR A 214 3.50 -10.44 -3.45
C THR A 214 1.99 -10.58 -3.67
N LEU A 215 1.45 -9.84 -4.65
CA LEU A 215 0.10 -10.02 -5.18
C LEU A 215 0.17 -10.62 -6.58
N ARG A 216 -0.73 -11.53 -6.90
CA ARG A 216 -0.77 -12.23 -8.21
C ARG A 216 -1.64 -11.50 -9.23
N ASP A 217 -2.71 -10.86 -8.76
CA ASP A 217 -3.70 -10.17 -9.59
C ASP A 217 -4.05 -8.81 -8.95
N ILE A 218 -3.28 -7.78 -9.35
CA ILE A 218 -3.43 -6.40 -8.83
C ILE A 218 -4.83 -5.82 -9.10
N PRO A 219 -5.42 -5.96 -10.31
CA PRO A 219 -6.75 -5.46 -10.58
C PRO A 219 -7.82 -6.09 -9.69
N ARG A 220 -7.78 -7.41 -9.50
CA ARG A 220 -8.74 -8.11 -8.63
C ARG A 220 -8.58 -7.70 -7.17
N PHE A 221 -7.33 -7.52 -6.72
CA PHE A 221 -7.06 -6.99 -5.40
C PHE A 221 -7.66 -5.60 -5.21
N ALA A 222 -7.45 -4.69 -6.18
CA ALA A 222 -8.01 -3.34 -6.14
C ALA A 222 -9.55 -3.35 -6.13
N ASP A 223 -10.19 -4.20 -6.93
CA ASP A 223 -11.64 -4.38 -6.95
C ASP A 223 -12.18 -4.86 -5.59
N ALA A 224 -11.51 -5.85 -4.98
CA ALA A 224 -11.91 -6.40 -3.68
C ALA A 224 -11.77 -5.35 -2.56
N VAL A 225 -10.68 -4.57 -2.56
CA VAL A 225 -10.50 -3.43 -1.66
C VAL A 225 -11.60 -2.38 -1.88
N GLY A 226 -11.93 -2.07 -3.13
CA GLY A 226 -13.01 -1.13 -3.47
C GLY A 226 -14.37 -1.56 -2.90
N ARG A 227 -14.70 -2.86 -2.95
CA ARG A 227 -15.93 -3.40 -2.35
C ARG A 227 -15.91 -3.31 -0.82
N ALA A 228 -14.79 -3.65 -0.18
CA ALA A 228 -14.62 -3.49 1.26
C ALA A 228 -14.78 -2.01 1.67
N LEU A 229 -14.14 -1.10 0.93
CA LEU A 229 -14.21 0.34 1.15
C LEU A 229 -15.64 0.89 0.99
N ALA A 230 -16.41 0.40 0.01
CA ALA A 230 -17.81 0.78 -0.20
C ALA A 230 -18.70 0.43 1.01
N ARG A 231 -18.36 -0.64 1.73
CA ARG A 231 -19.01 -1.07 2.98
C ARG A 231 -18.46 -0.36 4.22
N GLY A 232 -17.44 0.48 4.08
CA GLY A 232 -16.74 1.07 5.23
C GLY A 232 -15.81 0.10 5.97
N VAL A 233 -15.40 -0.99 5.33
CA VAL A 233 -14.49 -2.00 5.88
C VAL A 233 -13.05 -1.65 5.51
N PRO A 234 -12.19 -1.30 6.48
CA PRO A 234 -10.81 -0.90 6.21
C PRO A 234 -9.90 -2.08 5.85
N VAL A 235 -8.88 -1.80 5.05
CA VAL A 235 -7.80 -2.73 4.73
C VAL A 235 -6.47 -2.15 5.21
N VAL A 236 -5.76 -2.89 6.05
CA VAL A 236 -4.44 -2.55 6.58
C VAL A 236 -3.43 -3.58 6.08
N ALA A 237 -2.32 -3.14 5.50
CA ALA A 237 -1.33 -4.03 4.92
C ALA A 237 0.08 -3.81 5.46
N LEU A 238 0.70 -4.88 5.92
CA LEU A 238 2.13 -5.00 6.16
C LEU A 238 2.77 -5.61 4.91
N LYS A 239 3.27 -4.75 4.00
CA LYS A 239 3.99 -5.17 2.78
C LYS A 239 5.48 -5.25 3.07
N VAL A 240 6.05 -6.42 2.89
CA VAL A 240 7.50 -6.71 3.03
C VAL A 240 8.20 -6.76 1.68
N GLY A 241 9.54 -6.90 1.66
CA GLY A 241 10.32 -6.88 0.42
C GLY A 241 10.66 -5.45 -0.05
N ARG A 242 10.82 -4.48 0.87
CA ARG A 242 11.13 -3.07 0.59
C ARG A 242 12.60 -2.82 0.25
N SER A 243 13.52 -3.48 0.96
CA SER A 243 14.95 -3.36 0.69
C SER A 243 15.39 -4.38 -0.36
N GLU A 244 16.51 -4.12 -1.04
CA GLU A 244 17.07 -5.08 -2.02
C GLU A 244 17.29 -6.47 -1.43
N LEU A 245 17.78 -6.54 -0.19
CA LEU A 245 17.97 -7.80 0.50
C LEU A 245 16.64 -8.51 0.74
N ALA A 246 15.64 -7.78 1.23
CA ALA A 246 14.30 -8.33 1.48
C ALA A 246 13.60 -8.74 0.18
N ALA A 247 13.76 -7.99 -0.91
CA ALA A 247 13.22 -8.33 -2.23
C ALA A 247 13.85 -9.62 -2.78
N LYS A 248 15.17 -9.81 -2.64
CA LYS A 248 15.87 -11.05 -3.01
C LYS A 248 15.39 -12.24 -2.15
N THR A 249 15.18 -12.03 -0.87
CA THR A 249 14.66 -13.06 0.04
C THR A 249 13.24 -13.45 -0.32
N ALA A 250 12.37 -12.49 -0.61
CA ALA A 250 10.99 -12.75 -1.04
C ALA A 250 10.96 -13.56 -2.36
N LEU A 251 11.81 -13.22 -3.33
CA LEU A 251 11.94 -13.97 -4.58
C LEU A 251 12.31 -15.44 -4.35
N THR A 252 13.22 -15.69 -3.41
CA THR A 252 13.65 -17.06 -3.06
C THR A 252 12.52 -17.85 -2.37
N HIS A 253 11.69 -17.18 -1.57
CA HIS A 253 10.59 -17.79 -0.82
C HIS A 253 9.35 -18.05 -1.68
N THR A 254 8.98 -17.13 -2.56
CA THR A 254 7.71 -17.18 -3.30
C THR A 254 7.86 -17.58 -4.76
N GLY A 255 9.08 -17.62 -5.28
CA GLY A 255 9.36 -17.89 -6.71
C GLY A 255 8.84 -16.79 -7.65
N SER A 256 8.31 -15.69 -7.14
CA SER A 256 7.76 -14.58 -7.92
C SER A 256 8.58 -13.31 -7.75
N LEU A 257 8.77 -12.56 -8.84
CA LEU A 257 9.33 -11.21 -8.80
C LEU A 257 8.40 -10.32 -7.96
N ALA A 258 8.88 -9.86 -6.81
CA ALA A 258 8.21 -8.78 -6.09
C ALA A 258 8.26 -7.54 -6.99
N GLY A 259 7.10 -6.99 -7.37
CA GLY A 259 7.03 -5.70 -8.05
C GLY A 259 7.72 -4.60 -7.24
N GLU A 260 8.13 -3.52 -7.89
CA GLU A 260 8.83 -2.42 -7.22
C GLU A 260 8.00 -1.87 -6.05
N ASP A 261 8.61 -1.69 -4.89
CA ASP A 261 7.94 -1.25 -3.66
C ASP A 261 7.19 0.08 -3.82
N ARG A 262 7.72 0.98 -4.68
CA ARG A 262 7.07 2.26 -5.02
C ARG A 262 5.73 2.08 -5.74
N CYS A 263 5.56 1.02 -6.54
CA CYS A 263 4.31 0.72 -7.22
C CYS A 263 3.26 0.21 -6.22
N TYR A 264 3.66 -0.62 -5.25
CA TYR A 264 2.76 -1.01 -4.14
C TYR A 264 2.33 0.19 -3.31
N GLN A 265 3.24 1.13 -3.00
CA GLN A 265 2.88 2.34 -2.28
C GLN A 265 1.85 3.16 -3.07
N ALA A 266 2.10 3.39 -4.36
CA ALA A 266 1.18 4.12 -5.23
C ALA A 266 -0.19 3.43 -5.35
N LEU A 267 -0.22 2.09 -5.42
CA LEU A 267 -1.47 1.32 -5.39
C LEU A 267 -2.22 1.54 -4.07
N PHE A 268 -1.55 1.36 -2.94
CA PHE A 268 -2.18 1.46 -1.61
C PHE A 268 -2.70 2.87 -1.34
N ASP A 269 -1.94 3.91 -1.70
CA ASP A 269 -2.38 5.30 -1.59
C ASP A 269 -3.64 5.56 -2.43
N ARG A 270 -3.69 4.99 -3.63
CA ARG A 270 -4.81 5.14 -4.55
C ARG A 270 -6.08 4.46 -4.07
N ILE A 271 -5.98 3.20 -3.57
CA ILE A 271 -7.13 2.40 -3.16
C ILE A 271 -7.43 2.47 -1.66
N GLY A 272 -6.69 3.27 -0.90
CA GLY A 272 -6.94 3.51 0.51
C GLY A 272 -6.55 2.37 1.45
N VAL A 273 -5.58 1.55 1.07
CA VAL A 273 -4.98 0.56 1.96
C VAL A 273 -4.03 1.27 2.92
N ALA A 274 -4.30 1.16 4.22
CA ALA A 274 -3.40 1.69 5.24
C ALA A 274 -2.14 0.83 5.31
N ARG A 275 -1.01 1.35 4.82
CA ARG A 275 0.26 0.65 4.84
C ARG A 275 0.98 0.85 6.17
N VAL A 276 1.48 -0.25 6.74
CA VAL A 276 2.17 -0.27 8.02
C VAL A 276 3.53 -0.98 7.92
N SER A 277 4.41 -0.72 8.91
CA SER A 277 5.80 -1.20 8.89
C SER A 277 6.09 -2.33 9.89
N SER A 278 5.16 -2.66 10.78
CA SER A 278 5.37 -3.70 11.80
C SER A 278 4.07 -4.42 12.15
N PRO A 279 4.15 -5.64 12.70
CA PRO A 279 2.98 -6.36 13.21
C PRO A 279 2.25 -5.62 14.34
N SER A 280 2.99 -4.91 15.19
CA SER A 280 2.43 -4.05 16.24
C SER A 280 1.54 -2.97 15.64
N LEU A 281 2.06 -2.25 14.65
CA LEU A 281 1.35 -1.18 13.97
C LEU A 281 0.17 -1.71 13.12
N LEU A 282 0.27 -2.94 12.58
CA LEU A 282 -0.86 -3.61 11.91
C LEU A 282 -2.05 -3.73 12.86
N LEU A 283 -1.81 -4.22 14.09
CA LEU A 283 -2.86 -4.39 15.10
C LEU A 283 -3.43 -3.05 15.59
N GLU A 284 -2.57 -2.06 15.89
CA GLU A 284 -3.01 -0.74 16.36
C GLU A 284 -3.84 0.00 15.30
N THR A 285 -3.37 -0.01 14.04
CA THR A 285 -4.09 0.63 12.93
C THR A 285 -5.42 -0.07 12.65
N LEU A 286 -5.43 -1.40 12.65
CA LEU A 286 -6.64 -2.18 12.44
C LEU A 286 -7.64 -1.94 13.57
N ASN A 287 -7.17 -1.90 14.81
CA ASN A 287 -7.99 -1.60 15.98
C ASN A 287 -8.60 -0.19 15.89
N PHE A 288 -7.77 0.82 15.55
CA PHE A 288 -8.23 2.20 15.40
C PHE A 288 -9.31 2.32 14.32
N LEU A 289 -9.08 1.75 13.15
CA LEU A 289 -10.01 1.82 12.03
C LEU A 289 -11.32 1.08 12.27
N THR A 290 -11.28 -0.08 12.94
CA THR A 290 -12.48 -0.91 13.17
C THR A 290 -13.36 -0.40 14.31
N ILE A 291 -12.80 0.35 15.27
CA ILE A 291 -13.53 0.90 16.43
C ILE A 291 -13.93 2.36 16.19
N SER A 292 -12.96 3.21 15.85
CA SER A 292 -13.17 4.66 15.77
C SER A 292 -13.37 5.18 14.34
N GLY A 293 -12.95 4.42 13.33
CA GLY A 293 -13.04 4.80 11.92
C GLY A 293 -11.84 5.59 11.39
N GLY A 294 -11.86 5.95 10.12
CA GLY A 294 -10.76 6.64 9.43
C GLY A 294 -10.86 8.16 9.50
N PRO A 295 -9.82 8.86 10.00
CA PRO A 295 -9.74 10.31 9.94
C PRO A 295 -9.59 10.78 8.48
N ARG A 296 -10.22 11.93 8.15
CA ARG A 296 -10.17 12.50 6.79
C ARG A 296 -8.92 13.34 6.51
N GLY A 297 -8.16 13.64 7.55
CA GLY A 297 -6.96 14.47 7.47
C GLY A 297 -6.02 14.21 8.64
N ARG A 298 -5.01 15.05 8.77
CA ARG A 298 -3.89 14.89 9.70
C ARG A 298 -3.94 15.86 10.89
N ARG A 299 -5.06 16.56 11.09
CA ARG A 299 -5.23 17.55 12.18
C ARG A 299 -5.68 16.83 13.44
N LEU A 300 -4.78 16.70 14.42
CA LEU A 300 -4.98 15.98 15.67
C LEU A 300 -5.27 16.95 16.82
N ALA A 301 -6.32 16.69 17.59
CA ALA A 301 -6.51 17.26 18.92
C ALA A 301 -5.91 16.28 19.94
N ALA A 302 -5.06 16.76 20.85
CA ALA A 302 -4.41 15.88 21.80
C ALA A 302 -4.46 16.43 23.23
N PHE A 303 -4.58 15.51 24.20
CA PHE A 303 -4.81 15.81 25.60
C PHE A 303 -3.95 14.92 26.49
N THR A 304 -3.48 15.49 27.59
CA THR A 304 -2.74 14.79 28.65
C THR A 304 -2.82 15.58 29.96
N CYS A 305 -2.46 14.97 31.08
CA CYS A 305 -2.25 15.68 32.37
C CYS A 305 -0.76 15.91 32.66
N SER A 306 0.12 15.77 31.66
CA SER A 306 1.58 15.78 31.82
C SER A 306 2.25 16.59 30.72
N GLY A 307 3.03 17.61 31.08
CA GLY A 307 3.84 18.36 30.13
C GLY A 307 4.93 17.52 29.44
N GLY A 308 5.39 16.43 30.06
CA GLY A 308 6.33 15.47 29.43
C GLY A 308 5.69 14.73 28.28
N ASP A 309 4.44 14.30 28.44
CA ASP A 309 3.69 13.60 27.38
C ASP A 309 3.39 14.53 26.19
N VAL A 310 3.15 15.84 26.46
CA VAL A 310 2.99 16.84 25.38
C VAL A 310 4.21 16.84 24.45
N ALA A 311 5.40 16.86 25.03
CA ALA A 311 6.64 16.88 24.23
C ALA A 311 6.84 15.57 23.45
N MET A 312 6.69 14.42 24.10
CA MET A 312 6.81 13.11 23.44
C MET A 312 5.79 12.93 22.32
N LEU A 313 4.52 13.33 22.57
CA LEU A 313 3.47 13.24 21.57
C LEU A 313 3.73 14.17 20.38
N ALA A 314 4.25 15.39 20.63
CA ALA A 314 4.59 16.31 19.56
C ALA A 314 5.69 15.75 18.65
N ASP A 315 6.75 15.17 19.22
CA ASP A 315 7.85 14.58 18.48
C ASP A 315 7.39 13.35 17.66
N CYS A 316 6.60 12.45 18.26
CA CYS A 316 6.08 11.27 17.58
C CYS A 316 5.10 11.64 16.45
N ALA A 317 4.25 12.62 16.67
CA ALA A 317 3.27 13.06 15.69
C ALA A 317 3.92 13.79 14.50
N ASP A 318 4.96 14.63 14.76
CA ASP A 318 5.71 15.32 13.72
C ASP A 318 6.41 14.32 12.79
N ALA A 319 7.02 13.27 13.35
CA ALA A 319 7.65 12.19 12.58
C ALA A 319 6.67 11.50 11.61
N GLU A 320 5.39 11.45 11.95
CA GLU A 320 4.31 10.86 11.15
C GLU A 320 3.56 11.91 10.30
N GLY A 321 3.98 13.17 10.35
CA GLY A 321 3.36 14.28 9.62
C GLY A 321 1.93 14.60 10.10
N LEU A 322 1.58 14.27 11.35
CA LEU A 322 0.39 14.78 12.01
C LEU A 322 0.63 16.23 12.45
N VAL A 323 -0.42 17.02 12.47
CA VAL A 323 -0.33 18.44 12.82
C VAL A 323 -1.26 18.77 13.99
N PHE A 324 -0.81 19.69 14.83
CA PHE A 324 -1.59 20.22 15.97
C PHE A 324 -2.03 21.66 15.69
N PRO A 325 -3.19 21.87 15.05
CA PRO A 325 -3.71 23.22 14.84
C PRO A 325 -3.95 23.92 16.19
N LYS A 326 -3.61 25.19 16.25
CA LYS A 326 -3.93 26.01 17.43
C LYS A 326 -5.44 26.12 17.60
N PRO A 327 -5.94 26.17 18.85
CA PRO A 327 -7.35 26.44 19.09
C PRO A 327 -7.79 27.76 18.43
N SER A 328 -9.03 27.82 17.96
CA SER A 328 -9.62 29.07 17.47
C SER A 328 -9.66 30.13 18.60
N VAL A 329 -9.78 31.41 18.25
CA VAL A 329 -9.86 32.49 19.24
C VAL A 329 -10.98 32.21 20.26
N THR A 330 -12.14 31.80 19.78
CA THR A 330 -13.29 31.47 20.67
C THR A 330 -12.99 30.28 21.58
N ALA A 331 -12.39 29.20 21.03
CA ALA A 331 -12.01 28.04 21.83
C ALA A 331 -10.90 28.38 22.83
N HIS A 332 -9.95 29.22 22.45
CA HIS A 332 -8.87 29.69 23.34
C HIS A 332 -9.45 30.43 24.53
N ASP A 333 -10.39 31.39 24.34
CA ASP A 333 -10.98 32.17 25.41
C ASP A 333 -11.85 31.32 26.35
N GLN A 334 -12.59 30.35 25.78
CA GLN A 334 -13.35 29.37 26.56
C GLN A 334 -12.44 28.50 27.42
N LEU A 335 -11.36 27.97 26.83
CA LEU A 335 -10.40 27.14 27.53
C LEU A 335 -9.71 27.93 28.66
N LYS A 336 -9.33 29.17 28.41
CA LYS A 336 -8.74 30.04 29.42
C LYS A 336 -9.63 30.25 30.63
N ALA A 337 -10.95 30.28 30.43
CA ALA A 337 -11.94 30.41 31.52
C ALA A 337 -12.18 29.08 32.28
N LEU A 338 -11.94 27.94 31.67
CA LEU A 338 -12.19 26.61 32.22
C LEU A 338 -10.95 25.96 32.88
N LEU A 339 -9.78 26.31 32.42
CA LEU A 339 -8.51 25.74 32.89
C LEU A 339 -8.01 26.47 34.16
N PRO A 340 -7.28 25.77 35.04
CA PRO A 340 -6.55 26.40 36.14
C PRO A 340 -5.51 27.40 35.64
N ASP A 341 -5.18 28.40 36.44
CA ASP A 341 -4.20 29.46 36.09
C ASP A 341 -2.82 28.94 35.73
N ILE A 342 -2.45 27.74 36.20
CA ILE A 342 -1.18 27.10 35.90
C ILE A 342 -1.15 26.44 34.51
N ALA A 343 -2.30 26.22 33.87
CA ALA A 343 -2.40 25.59 32.57
C ALA A 343 -2.20 26.59 31.44
N THR A 344 -1.56 26.14 30.39
CA THR A 344 -1.37 26.92 29.15
C THR A 344 -2.30 26.39 28.07
N VAL A 345 -3.10 27.28 27.49
CA VAL A 345 -3.97 26.92 26.37
C VAL A 345 -3.12 26.60 25.14
N GLY A 346 -3.24 25.36 24.64
CA GLY A 346 -2.48 24.87 23.49
C GLY A 346 -3.12 23.63 22.86
N ASN A 347 -2.45 23.09 21.86
CA ASN A 347 -2.69 21.77 21.30
C ASN A 347 -1.33 21.18 20.91
N PRO A 348 -0.86 20.08 21.52
CA PRO A 348 -1.51 19.28 22.57
C PRO A 348 -1.84 20.10 23.82
N LEU A 349 -2.94 19.74 24.52
CA LEU A 349 -3.39 20.41 25.74
C LEU A 349 -2.99 19.60 26.98
N ASP A 350 -2.10 20.18 27.82
CA ASP A 350 -1.91 19.73 29.20
C ASP A 350 -3.01 20.35 30.08
N TYR A 351 -4.00 19.53 30.48
CA TYR A 351 -5.09 19.99 31.34
C TYR A 351 -4.71 20.00 32.83
N THR A 352 -3.50 19.55 33.16
CA THR A 352 -2.86 19.60 34.47
C THR A 352 -3.55 18.79 35.59
N THR A 353 -2.78 18.41 36.60
CA THR A 353 -3.24 17.56 37.72
C THR A 353 -4.42 18.13 38.54
N PRO A 354 -4.61 19.45 38.72
CA PRO A 354 -5.78 19.97 39.39
C PRO A 354 -7.12 19.58 38.77
N LEU A 355 -7.18 19.30 37.47
CA LEU A 355 -8.40 18.84 36.79
C LEU A 355 -8.50 17.31 36.70
N TRP A 356 -7.44 16.60 37.01
CA TRP A 356 -7.39 15.15 36.93
C TRP A 356 -8.47 14.50 37.78
N GLY A 357 -9.28 13.63 37.17
CA GLY A 357 -10.42 12.96 37.78
C GLY A 357 -11.70 13.83 37.94
N GLN A 358 -11.66 15.11 37.56
CA GLN A 358 -12.83 15.98 37.61
C GLN A 358 -13.69 15.85 36.34
N GLU A 359 -14.42 14.75 36.22
CA GLU A 359 -15.13 14.33 35.01
C GLU A 359 -16.00 15.44 34.38
N ALA A 360 -16.83 16.14 35.20
CA ALA A 360 -17.73 17.17 34.70
C ALA A 360 -17.01 18.47 34.26
N ALA A 361 -15.85 18.78 34.86
CA ALA A 361 -15.03 19.91 34.45
C ALA A 361 -14.27 19.60 33.17
N LEU A 362 -13.66 18.38 33.09
CA LEU A 362 -12.95 17.93 31.92
C LEU A 362 -13.82 17.77 30.67
N GLU A 363 -15.09 17.33 30.84
CA GLU A 363 -16.02 17.29 29.71
C GLU A 363 -16.21 18.67 29.07
N LYS A 364 -16.34 19.73 29.87
CA LYS A 364 -16.45 21.11 29.36
C LYS A 364 -15.15 21.56 28.67
N VAL A 365 -13.99 21.18 29.23
CA VAL A 365 -12.67 21.48 28.63
C VAL A 365 -12.51 20.77 27.29
N PHE A 366 -12.82 19.49 27.20
CA PHE A 366 -12.73 18.71 25.96
C PHE A 366 -13.75 19.20 24.92
N ASP A 367 -14.98 19.52 25.33
CA ASP A 367 -16.00 20.11 24.44
C ASP A 367 -15.52 21.44 23.83
N ALA A 368 -14.93 22.31 24.64
CA ALA A 368 -14.38 23.58 24.15
C ALA A 368 -13.17 23.39 23.24
N ALA A 369 -12.29 22.43 23.57
CA ALA A 369 -11.09 22.14 22.79
C ALA A 369 -11.41 21.48 21.45
N LEU A 370 -12.39 20.58 21.39
CA LEU A 370 -12.81 19.85 20.19
C LEU A 370 -13.73 20.67 19.27
N SER A 371 -13.57 21.99 19.25
CA SER A 371 -14.26 22.85 18.29
C SER A 371 -13.98 22.42 16.83
N PRO A 372 -14.80 22.78 15.83
CA PRO A 372 -14.64 22.33 14.46
C PRO A 372 -13.23 22.57 13.91
N GLY A 373 -12.62 21.57 13.34
CA GLY A 373 -11.31 21.71 12.70
C GLY A 373 -10.30 20.59 12.94
N TYR A 374 -10.66 19.57 13.69
CA TYR A 374 -9.82 18.40 13.90
C TYR A 374 -10.35 17.17 13.13
N ASP A 375 -9.44 16.28 12.75
CA ASP A 375 -9.75 15.07 12.00
C ASP A 375 -9.76 13.83 12.92
N ALA A 376 -9.05 13.89 14.05
CA ALA A 376 -9.01 12.87 15.09
C ALA A 376 -8.71 13.49 16.46
N ALA A 377 -8.94 12.73 17.53
CA ALA A 377 -8.58 13.11 18.90
C ALA A 377 -7.80 11.97 19.59
N LEU A 378 -6.85 12.33 20.46
CA LEU A 378 -6.05 11.41 21.26
C LEU A 378 -5.89 11.94 22.68
N ILE A 379 -6.07 11.06 23.69
CA ILE A 379 -5.69 11.36 25.07
C ILE A 379 -4.65 10.35 25.53
N VAL A 380 -3.59 10.83 26.20
CA VAL A 380 -2.54 9.97 26.76
C VAL A 380 -2.83 9.70 28.22
N GLN A 381 -2.96 8.39 28.56
CA GLN A 381 -3.28 7.92 29.93
C GLN A 381 -2.68 6.55 30.18
N ASP A 382 -1.86 6.43 31.23
CA ASP A 382 -1.30 5.18 31.72
C ASP A 382 -2.08 4.68 32.92
N TYR A 383 -2.73 3.53 32.81
CA TYR A 383 -3.52 2.96 33.89
C TYR A 383 -2.65 2.11 34.81
N PRO A 384 -2.58 2.42 36.11
CA PRO A 384 -1.85 1.57 37.03
C PRO A 384 -2.45 0.15 37.08
N PRO A 385 -1.65 -0.89 37.32
CA PRO A 385 -2.15 -2.24 37.55
C PRO A 385 -3.24 -2.28 38.61
N ILE A 386 -4.21 -3.18 38.48
CA ILE A 386 -5.36 -3.28 39.38
C ILE A 386 -4.90 -3.50 40.84
N GLU A 387 -3.80 -4.23 41.03
CA GLU A 387 -3.26 -4.60 42.34
C GLU A 387 -2.68 -3.42 43.12
N ILE A 388 -2.25 -2.35 42.43
CA ILE A 388 -1.64 -1.16 43.05
C ILE A 388 -2.42 0.13 42.79
N GLY A 389 -3.54 0.03 42.08
CA GLY A 389 -4.21 1.19 41.51
C GLY A 389 -5.33 1.77 42.35
N SER A 390 -5.04 2.48 43.47
CA SER A 390 -6.04 3.32 44.15
C SER A 390 -6.57 4.46 43.27
N ASP A 391 -5.76 4.90 42.28
CA ASP A 391 -6.00 6.11 41.51
C ASP A 391 -6.64 5.87 40.15
N ARG A 392 -6.90 4.61 39.78
CA ARG A 392 -7.55 4.25 38.48
C ARG A 392 -8.85 4.99 38.21
N HIS A 393 -9.61 5.30 39.26
CA HIS A 393 -10.89 5.99 39.12
C HIS A 393 -10.75 7.41 38.51
N TYR A 394 -9.61 8.07 38.73
CA TYR A 394 -9.32 9.37 38.12
C TYR A 394 -9.16 9.22 36.58
N TYR A 395 -8.31 8.29 36.14
CA TYR A 395 -8.12 8.01 34.72
C TYR A 395 -9.43 7.58 34.04
N GLN A 396 -10.25 6.76 34.73
CA GLN A 396 -11.56 6.34 34.23
C GLN A 396 -12.54 7.52 34.09
N ALA A 397 -12.49 8.50 34.99
CA ALA A 397 -13.30 9.72 34.93
C ALA A 397 -12.91 10.57 33.73
N ASP A 398 -11.59 10.80 33.52
CA ASP A 398 -11.07 11.53 32.39
C ASP A 398 -11.43 10.86 31.06
N ALA A 399 -11.28 9.53 30.97
CA ALA A 399 -11.66 8.76 29.79
C ALA A 399 -13.16 8.87 29.48
N ARG A 400 -14.05 8.82 30.50
CA ARG A 400 -15.49 9.00 30.29
C ARG A 400 -15.84 10.39 29.77
N ALA A 401 -15.20 11.43 30.30
CA ALA A 401 -15.34 12.80 29.81
C ALA A 401 -14.90 12.92 28.34
N PHE A 402 -13.74 12.35 28.01
CA PHE A 402 -13.18 12.33 26.65
C PHE A 402 -14.08 11.56 25.66
N MET A 403 -14.57 10.36 26.05
CA MET A 403 -15.50 9.57 25.23
C MET A 403 -16.77 10.35 24.88
N ARG A 404 -17.36 11.09 25.85
CA ARG A 404 -18.57 11.90 25.57
C ARG A 404 -18.27 13.07 24.64
N ALA A 405 -17.18 13.79 24.88
CA ALA A 405 -16.80 14.94 24.06
C ALA A 405 -16.46 14.52 22.61
N THR A 406 -15.71 13.45 22.41
CA THR A 406 -15.35 12.96 21.05
C THR A 406 -16.55 12.39 20.31
N LYS A 407 -17.46 11.70 21.00
CA LYS A 407 -18.74 11.25 20.43
C LYS A 407 -19.59 12.41 19.96
N LYS A 408 -19.67 13.50 20.74
CA LYS A 408 -20.39 14.72 20.38
C LYS A 408 -19.73 15.44 19.21
N ALA A 409 -18.39 15.46 19.16
CA ALA A 409 -17.63 16.03 18.06
C ALA A 409 -17.73 15.19 16.76
N GLY A 410 -18.06 13.91 16.86
CA GLY A 410 -18.21 12.99 15.71
C GLY A 410 -16.90 12.71 14.98
N ILE A 411 -15.77 12.69 15.70
CA ILE A 411 -14.43 12.42 15.14
C ILE A 411 -13.85 11.13 15.72
N PRO A 412 -13.04 10.39 14.94
CA PRO A 412 -12.28 9.24 15.43
C PRO A 412 -11.41 9.58 16.63
N ALA A 413 -11.38 8.70 17.65
CA ALA A 413 -10.67 8.99 18.89
C ALA A 413 -9.97 7.77 19.49
N GLY A 414 -8.83 8.01 20.16
CA GLY A 414 -8.08 7.01 20.89
C GLY A 414 -7.71 7.43 22.30
N VAL A 415 -7.61 6.46 23.21
CA VAL A 415 -6.92 6.59 24.49
C VAL A 415 -5.64 5.79 24.40
N CYS A 416 -4.50 6.45 24.57
CA CYS A 416 -3.18 5.87 24.39
C CYS A 416 -2.47 5.73 25.74
N ALA A 417 -1.96 4.53 26.05
CA ALA A 417 -0.98 4.37 27.11
C ALA A 417 0.43 4.67 26.58
N SER A 418 1.24 5.40 27.32
CA SER A 418 2.65 5.67 26.95
C SER A 418 3.46 4.37 26.92
N LEU A 419 3.20 3.49 27.88
CA LEU A 419 3.74 2.14 27.95
C LEU A 419 2.65 1.12 27.56
N PRO A 420 2.91 0.23 26.59
CA PRO A 420 1.94 -0.81 26.18
C PRO A 420 1.40 -1.64 27.34
N ASP A 421 2.21 -1.86 28.39
CA ASP A 421 1.86 -2.66 29.57
C ASP A 421 0.84 -1.98 30.48
N ASN A 422 0.67 -0.66 30.38
CA ASN A 422 -0.19 0.16 31.23
C ASN A 422 -1.63 0.28 30.71
N MET A 423 -2.13 -0.76 30.02
CA MET A 423 -3.52 -0.83 29.59
C MET A 423 -4.05 -2.26 29.68
N ASP A 424 -4.73 -2.56 30.78
CA ASP A 424 -5.30 -3.87 31.03
C ASP A 424 -6.57 -4.14 30.18
N HIS A 425 -6.93 -5.41 30.07
CA HIS A 425 -8.05 -5.88 29.26
C HIS A 425 -9.41 -5.28 29.67
N GLN A 426 -9.65 -5.03 30.97
CA GLN A 426 -10.91 -4.43 31.43
C GLN A 426 -11.03 -2.99 30.95
N THR A 427 -9.93 -2.22 31.04
CA THR A 427 -9.85 -0.84 30.53
C THR A 427 -10.10 -0.83 29.02
N GLN A 428 -9.39 -1.70 28.26
CA GLN A 428 -9.59 -1.82 26.80
C GLN A 428 -11.06 -2.10 26.47
N SER A 429 -11.70 -3.06 27.14
CA SER A 429 -13.10 -3.41 26.90
C SER A 429 -14.06 -2.25 27.17
N THR A 430 -13.79 -1.45 28.21
CA THR A 430 -14.58 -0.27 28.54
C THR A 430 -14.48 0.81 27.47
N LEU A 431 -13.26 1.07 26.99
CA LEU A 431 -13.00 2.06 25.93
C LEU A 431 -13.67 1.66 24.62
N ILE A 432 -13.54 0.39 24.23
CA ILE A 432 -14.17 -0.17 23.02
C ILE A 432 -15.70 -0.02 23.09
N ALA A 433 -16.31 -0.37 24.23
CA ALA A 433 -17.75 -0.21 24.45
C ALA A 433 -18.19 1.26 24.35
N GLY A 434 -17.30 2.21 24.68
CA GLY A 434 -17.50 3.66 24.52
C GLY A 434 -17.24 4.20 23.11
N GLY A 435 -16.80 3.35 22.17
CA GLY A 435 -16.49 3.75 20.78
C GLY A 435 -15.17 4.49 20.62
N VAL A 436 -14.26 4.35 21.59
CA VAL A 436 -12.91 4.95 21.57
C VAL A 436 -11.87 3.85 21.58
N THR A 437 -10.86 3.98 20.74
CA THR A 437 -9.86 2.93 20.57
C THR A 437 -8.81 2.96 21.67
N PRO A 438 -8.59 1.83 22.37
CA PRO A 438 -7.41 1.65 23.22
C PRO A 438 -6.16 1.47 22.32
N LEU A 439 -5.14 2.31 22.50
CA LEU A 439 -3.88 2.29 21.76
C LEU A 439 -2.71 2.12 22.74
N GLN A 440 -1.67 1.43 22.31
CA GLN A 440 -0.55 1.03 23.15
C GLN A 440 0.78 1.52 22.59
N GLY A 441 1.32 2.59 23.21
CA GLY A 441 2.51 3.31 22.78
C GLY A 441 2.19 4.60 22.02
N ILE A 442 2.82 5.72 22.43
CA ILE A 442 2.58 7.04 21.78
C ILE A 442 3.03 7.02 20.31
N SER A 443 4.18 6.37 20.03
CA SER A 443 4.70 6.23 18.67
C SER A 443 3.76 5.40 17.79
N GLU A 444 3.32 4.24 18.29
CA GLU A 444 2.38 3.37 17.58
C GLU A 444 1.01 4.04 17.38
N ALA A 445 0.53 4.78 18.39
CA ALA A 445 -0.75 5.51 18.30
C ALA A 445 -0.68 6.61 17.23
N SER A 446 0.41 7.39 17.21
CA SER A 446 0.62 8.43 16.20
C SER A 446 0.72 7.83 14.80
N ALA A 447 1.51 6.78 14.63
CA ALA A 447 1.66 6.09 13.35
C ALA A 447 0.36 5.41 12.89
N ALA A 448 -0.42 4.82 13.81
CA ALA A 448 -1.72 4.21 13.49
C ALA A 448 -2.73 5.26 13.00
N ILE A 449 -2.85 6.41 13.68
CA ILE A 449 -3.73 7.51 13.27
C ILE A 449 -3.29 8.05 11.91
N ALA A 450 -1.98 8.27 11.69
CA ALA A 450 -1.45 8.75 10.43
C ALA A 450 -1.71 7.78 9.26
N SER A 451 -1.51 6.48 9.49
CA SER A 451 -1.79 5.43 8.50
C SER A 451 -3.29 5.31 8.18
N ALA A 452 -4.14 5.51 9.19
CA ALA A 452 -5.60 5.43 9.05
C ALA A 452 -6.19 6.53 8.15
N VAL A 453 -5.46 7.65 7.94
CA VAL A 453 -5.88 8.74 7.04
C VAL A 453 -6.07 8.26 5.60
N ALA A 454 -5.26 7.28 5.15
CA ALA A 454 -5.38 6.72 3.81
C ALA A 454 -6.79 6.17 3.55
N PHE A 455 -7.31 5.37 4.50
CA PHE A 455 -8.68 4.85 4.41
C PHE A 455 -9.74 5.95 4.41
N GLY A 456 -9.68 6.92 5.32
CA GLY A 456 -10.68 7.98 5.42
C GLY A 456 -10.76 8.86 4.17
N ARG A 457 -9.62 9.16 3.56
CA ARG A 457 -9.54 9.89 2.28
C ARG A 457 -10.07 9.06 1.11
N ALA A 458 -9.67 7.80 1.04
CA ALA A 458 -10.10 6.92 -0.03
C ALA A 458 -11.61 6.66 0.01
N GLN A 459 -12.21 6.50 1.18
CA GLN A 459 -13.65 6.34 1.34
C GLN A 459 -14.41 7.56 0.79
N ALA A 460 -13.97 8.77 1.12
CA ALA A 460 -14.57 10.00 0.59
C ALA A 460 -14.41 10.11 -0.93
N ARG A 461 -13.26 9.67 -1.46
CA ARG A 461 -12.95 9.69 -2.89
C ARG A 461 -13.74 8.62 -3.66
N TYR A 462 -13.85 7.41 -3.12
CA TYR A 462 -14.62 6.30 -3.73
C TYR A 462 -16.07 6.70 -3.98
N GLN A 463 -16.67 7.47 -3.07
CA GLN A 463 -18.02 8.00 -3.23
C GLN A 463 -18.14 8.99 -4.40
N LYS A 464 -17.05 9.68 -4.74
CA LYS A 464 -17.00 10.68 -5.82
C LYS A 464 -16.72 10.05 -7.19
N ASP A 465 -15.74 9.14 -7.27
CA ASP A 465 -15.32 8.51 -8.53
C ASP A 465 -14.72 7.11 -8.30
N GLN A 466 -15.48 6.08 -8.65
CA GLN A 466 -15.06 4.69 -8.51
C GLN A 466 -14.05 4.26 -9.60
N ALA A 467 -14.06 4.90 -10.78
CA ALA A 467 -13.23 4.49 -11.90
C ALA A 467 -11.72 4.62 -11.61
N LEU A 468 -11.35 5.54 -10.73
CA LEU A 468 -9.96 5.77 -10.34
C LEU A 468 -9.37 4.68 -9.44
N PHE A 469 -10.19 3.76 -8.90
CA PHE A 469 -9.71 2.67 -8.03
C PHE A 469 -9.12 1.50 -8.80
N ARG A 470 -9.43 1.35 -10.06
CA ARG A 470 -8.91 0.27 -10.89
C ARG A 470 -7.68 0.74 -11.66
N PRO A 471 -6.47 0.19 -11.44
CA PRO A 471 -5.32 0.49 -12.26
C PRO A 471 -5.55 0.02 -13.70
N MET A 472 -5.01 0.74 -14.68
CA MET A 472 -4.90 0.23 -16.03
C MET A 472 -3.83 -0.86 -16.05
N VAL A 473 -4.22 -2.06 -16.47
CA VAL A 473 -3.27 -3.17 -16.67
C VAL A 473 -3.14 -3.40 -18.15
N THR A 474 -1.92 -3.40 -18.62
CA THR A 474 -1.66 -3.76 -20.02
C THR A 474 -1.79 -5.25 -20.21
N ARG A 475 -2.17 -5.61 -21.41
CA ARG A 475 -1.96 -6.94 -21.93
C ARG A 475 -0.46 -7.13 -22.20
N LYS A 476 -0.05 -8.34 -22.52
CA LYS A 476 1.34 -8.69 -22.81
C LYS A 476 2.08 -7.57 -23.58
N PRO A 477 3.32 -7.21 -23.20
CA PRO A 477 4.10 -6.24 -23.94
C PRO A 477 4.14 -6.57 -25.43
N PRO A 478 4.18 -5.57 -26.32
CA PRO A 478 4.23 -5.81 -27.76
C PRO A 478 5.49 -6.62 -28.12
N ASP A 479 5.37 -7.51 -29.10
CA ASP A 479 6.47 -8.41 -29.50
C ASP A 479 7.61 -7.66 -30.23
N GLY A 480 7.33 -6.48 -30.80
CA GLY A 480 8.30 -5.60 -31.48
C GLY A 480 8.34 -4.23 -30.82
N LEU A 481 9.54 -3.71 -30.61
CA LEU A 481 9.79 -2.42 -29.98
C LEU A 481 10.61 -1.51 -30.89
N LYS A 482 10.26 -0.21 -30.93
CA LYS A 482 11.10 0.82 -31.52
C LYS A 482 11.32 1.97 -30.52
N VAL A 483 12.51 2.52 -30.59
CA VAL A 483 12.85 3.76 -29.88
C VAL A 483 12.63 4.92 -30.85
N LEU A 484 11.83 5.89 -30.46
CA LEU A 484 11.70 7.14 -31.19
C LEU A 484 12.94 7.98 -30.96
N ASP A 485 13.42 8.66 -32.02
CA ASP A 485 14.44 9.67 -31.83
C ASP A 485 13.87 10.91 -31.10
N GLU A 486 14.73 11.80 -30.63
CA GLU A 486 14.31 12.96 -29.83
C GLU A 486 13.31 13.85 -30.57
N TRP A 487 13.48 14.05 -31.87
CA TRP A 487 12.57 14.85 -32.68
C TRP A 487 11.17 14.23 -32.75
N GLN A 488 11.11 12.92 -33.00
CA GLN A 488 9.85 12.17 -33.03
C GLN A 488 9.18 12.16 -31.66
N GLY A 489 9.94 11.92 -30.58
CA GLY A 489 9.43 11.95 -29.21
C GLY A 489 8.84 13.30 -28.83
N LYS A 490 9.55 14.41 -29.16
CA LYS A 490 9.05 15.78 -28.94
C LYS A 490 7.85 16.13 -29.82
N SER A 491 7.81 15.63 -31.05
CA SER A 491 6.65 15.83 -31.93
C SER A 491 5.41 15.18 -31.32
N LEU A 492 5.53 13.97 -30.80
CA LEU A 492 4.47 13.27 -30.06
C LEU A 492 4.02 14.08 -28.82
N LEU A 493 4.95 14.61 -28.04
CA LEU A 493 4.62 15.45 -26.88
C LEU A 493 3.81 16.69 -27.28
N LYS A 494 4.18 17.36 -28.38
CA LYS A 494 3.47 18.53 -28.92
C LYS A 494 2.03 18.23 -29.32
N GLU A 495 1.77 17.07 -29.92
CA GLU A 495 0.42 16.63 -30.31
C GLU A 495 -0.52 16.53 -29.11
N PHE A 496 0.02 16.19 -27.93
CA PHE A 496 -0.73 16.12 -26.68
C PHE A 496 -0.67 17.39 -25.82
N GLY A 497 -0.16 18.50 -26.39
CA GLY A 497 -0.16 19.80 -25.73
C GLY A 497 1.00 20.05 -24.77
N VAL A 498 2.02 19.20 -24.75
CA VAL A 498 3.24 19.43 -23.96
C VAL A 498 4.20 20.31 -24.76
N ALA A 499 4.55 21.46 -24.22
CA ALA A 499 5.47 22.38 -24.89
C ALA A 499 6.89 21.81 -24.96
N THR A 500 7.54 22.01 -26.09
CA THR A 500 8.97 21.72 -26.33
C THR A 500 9.66 22.97 -26.87
N PRO A 501 11.00 23.06 -26.80
CA PRO A 501 11.70 24.23 -27.37
C PRO A 501 11.39 24.41 -28.84
N ASP A 502 11.36 25.67 -29.30
CA ASP A 502 11.37 25.95 -30.74
C ASP A 502 12.64 25.36 -31.35
N GLY A 503 12.48 24.50 -32.34
CA GLY A 503 13.61 23.76 -32.91
C GLY A 503 13.42 23.39 -34.35
N ARG A 504 14.54 23.05 -35.01
CA ARG A 504 14.59 22.56 -36.38
C ARG A 504 15.53 21.38 -36.51
N LEU A 505 15.04 20.35 -37.19
CA LEU A 505 15.85 19.23 -37.64
C LEU A 505 16.53 19.67 -38.98
N CYS A 506 17.85 19.53 -39.07
CA CYS A 506 18.61 19.94 -40.23
C CYS A 506 19.84 19.04 -40.48
N LEU A 507 20.42 19.16 -41.66
CA LEU A 507 21.74 18.61 -41.98
C LEU A 507 22.84 19.54 -41.43
N SER A 508 24.05 19.01 -41.29
CA SER A 508 25.21 19.78 -40.81
C SER A 508 25.43 21.10 -41.61
N ALA A 509 25.27 21.06 -42.92
CA ALA A 509 25.46 22.20 -43.78
C ALA A 509 24.48 23.38 -43.50
N ASP A 510 23.28 23.05 -42.93
CA ASP A 510 22.23 24.03 -42.69
C ASP A 510 22.16 24.45 -41.20
N ALA A 511 22.99 23.87 -40.31
CA ALA A 511 22.89 24.04 -38.87
C ALA A 511 23.06 25.51 -38.44
N SER A 512 24.02 26.25 -38.99
CA SER A 512 24.23 27.67 -38.70
C SER A 512 23.04 28.52 -39.14
N ALA A 513 22.50 28.28 -40.34
CA ALA A 513 21.33 28.99 -40.85
C ALA A 513 20.07 28.68 -40.04
N ALA A 514 19.91 27.43 -39.58
CA ALA A 514 18.83 27.04 -38.68
C ALA A 514 18.93 27.77 -37.33
N ALA A 515 20.12 27.89 -36.75
CA ALA A 515 20.37 28.61 -35.52
C ALA A 515 20.06 30.11 -35.62
N GLU A 516 20.48 30.77 -36.71
CA GLU A 516 20.14 32.17 -36.99
C GLU A 516 18.63 32.38 -37.09
N ALA A 517 17.93 31.48 -37.75
CA ALA A 517 16.49 31.58 -37.92
C ALA A 517 15.72 31.36 -36.60
N ILE A 518 16.23 30.53 -35.68
CA ILE A 518 15.67 30.30 -34.34
C ILE A 518 16.01 31.46 -33.40
N GLY A 519 17.21 32.02 -33.52
CA GLY A 519 17.78 33.06 -32.66
C GLY A 519 18.53 32.47 -31.45
N PHE A 520 19.68 33.10 -31.19
CA PHE A 520 20.59 32.70 -30.13
C PHE A 520 20.11 33.11 -28.72
N PRO A 521 20.52 32.40 -27.66
CA PRO A 521 21.38 31.20 -27.67
C PRO A 521 20.63 29.94 -28.08
N VAL A 522 21.34 28.95 -28.65
CA VAL A 522 20.77 27.66 -29.08
C VAL A 522 21.49 26.47 -28.46
N ALA A 523 20.79 25.34 -28.42
CA ALA A 523 21.35 24.01 -28.19
C ALA A 523 21.49 23.27 -29.52
N LEU A 524 22.57 22.49 -29.69
CA LEU A 524 22.81 21.60 -30.84
C LEU A 524 22.92 20.16 -30.31
N LYS A 525 22.18 19.27 -30.93
CA LYS A 525 22.13 17.84 -30.53
C LYS A 525 22.20 16.96 -31.76
N LEU A 526 22.96 15.85 -31.67
CA LEU A 526 22.93 14.79 -32.69
C LEU A 526 21.66 13.96 -32.51
N VAL A 527 20.93 13.73 -33.61
CA VAL A 527 19.69 12.95 -33.59
C VAL A 527 19.96 11.53 -34.06
N ASN A 528 19.85 10.57 -33.12
CA ASN A 528 19.94 9.14 -33.41
C ASN A 528 19.26 8.33 -32.30
N ALA A 529 18.31 7.46 -32.68
CA ALA A 529 17.61 6.56 -31.75
C ALA A 529 18.53 5.57 -31.03
N ALA A 530 19.70 5.26 -31.59
CA ALA A 530 20.70 4.37 -30.97
C ALA A 530 21.57 5.07 -29.89
N LEU A 531 21.42 6.39 -29.69
CA LEU A 531 22.14 7.18 -28.68
C LEU A 531 21.14 7.81 -27.67
N PRO A 532 20.53 7.01 -26.80
CA PRO A 532 19.52 7.52 -25.86
C PRO A 532 20.13 8.45 -24.80
N HIS A 533 21.36 8.23 -24.34
CA HIS A 533 22.06 9.01 -23.30
C HIS A 533 23.08 9.98 -23.90
N LYS A 534 22.58 11.00 -24.60
CA LYS A 534 23.39 11.94 -25.41
C LYS A 534 24.47 12.68 -24.62
N THR A 535 24.18 13.03 -23.36
CA THR A 535 25.12 13.77 -22.50
C THR A 535 26.35 12.94 -22.14
N GLU A 536 26.19 11.63 -21.90
CA GLU A 536 27.30 10.71 -21.59
C GLU A 536 28.26 10.54 -22.78
N HIS A 537 27.74 10.65 -24.00
CA HIS A 537 28.50 10.54 -25.24
C HIS A 537 29.00 11.89 -25.77
N ASP A 538 28.77 12.99 -25.03
CA ASP A 538 29.17 14.35 -25.39
C ASP A 538 28.68 14.78 -26.80
N VAL A 539 27.45 14.34 -27.18
CA VAL A 539 26.81 14.62 -28.46
C VAL A 539 25.74 15.73 -28.35
N VAL A 540 25.85 16.56 -27.33
CA VAL A 540 25.03 17.74 -27.08
C VAL A 540 25.94 18.92 -26.78
N ARG A 541 25.64 20.09 -27.36
CA ARG A 541 26.27 21.37 -27.02
C ARG A 541 25.17 22.38 -26.66
N LEU A 542 25.35 23.02 -25.54
CA LEU A 542 24.39 23.98 -24.99
C LEU A 542 24.96 25.39 -25.05
N ASN A 543 24.07 26.37 -25.05
CA ASN A 543 24.38 27.79 -24.91
C ASN A 543 25.31 28.31 -26.03
N LEU A 544 25.11 27.88 -27.27
CA LEU A 544 25.83 28.41 -28.44
C LEU A 544 25.29 29.80 -28.79
N GLN A 545 26.19 30.78 -28.90
CA GLN A 545 25.85 32.19 -28.99
C GLN A 545 25.98 32.76 -30.41
N THR A 546 26.69 32.04 -31.29
CA THR A 546 26.99 32.53 -32.66
C THR A 546 26.93 31.40 -33.68
N SER A 547 26.81 31.75 -34.97
CA SER A 547 26.84 30.81 -36.10
C SER A 547 28.15 30.04 -36.18
N GLU A 548 29.28 30.70 -35.88
CA GLU A 548 30.61 30.08 -35.89
C GLU A 548 30.72 29.03 -34.81
N ALA A 549 30.23 29.32 -33.59
CA ALA A 549 30.20 28.35 -32.48
C ALA A 549 29.34 27.13 -32.83
N VAL A 550 28.24 27.31 -33.56
CA VAL A 550 27.39 26.21 -34.04
C VAL A 550 28.18 25.35 -35.07
N ALA A 551 28.87 25.95 -36.01
CA ALA A 551 29.66 25.22 -37.01
C ALA A 551 30.76 24.35 -36.36
N GLU A 552 31.51 24.93 -35.41
CA GLU A 552 32.54 24.18 -34.64
C GLU A 552 31.93 23.05 -33.82
N ALA A 553 30.75 23.29 -33.20
CA ALA A 553 30.04 22.31 -32.42
C ALA A 553 29.55 21.12 -33.26
N VAL A 554 29.09 21.34 -34.49
CA VAL A 554 28.68 20.30 -35.45
C VAL A 554 29.78 19.27 -35.65
N ASP A 555 31.00 19.74 -35.96
CA ASP A 555 32.14 18.84 -36.22
C ASP A 555 32.53 18.04 -34.99
N THR A 556 32.54 18.68 -33.82
CA THR A 556 32.85 18.02 -32.53
C THR A 556 31.81 16.96 -32.17
N VAL A 557 30.52 17.31 -32.24
CA VAL A 557 29.39 16.45 -31.91
C VAL A 557 29.31 15.25 -32.88
N ARG A 558 29.61 15.47 -34.17
CA ARG A 558 29.68 14.39 -35.15
C ARG A 558 30.78 13.38 -34.81
N GLN A 559 32.00 13.85 -34.54
CA GLN A 559 33.14 12.99 -34.18
C GLN A 559 32.85 12.17 -32.93
N ASN A 560 32.23 12.77 -31.90
CA ASN A 560 31.81 12.09 -30.68
C ASN A 560 30.74 11.05 -30.97
N GLY A 561 29.77 11.34 -31.83
CA GLY A 561 28.73 10.43 -32.29
C GLY A 561 29.32 9.21 -33.02
N GLU A 562 30.27 9.43 -33.95
CA GLU A 562 30.98 8.37 -34.65
C GLU A 562 31.76 7.46 -33.70
N LYS A 563 32.43 8.05 -32.71
CA LYS A 563 33.11 7.31 -31.65
C LYS A 563 32.15 6.47 -30.80
N ALA A 564 31.01 7.01 -30.44
CA ALA A 564 30.00 6.33 -29.64
C ALA A 564 29.30 5.19 -30.41
N LEU A 565 29.00 5.39 -31.69
CA LEU A 565 28.32 4.41 -32.56
C LEU A 565 29.26 3.37 -33.13
N GLY A 566 30.58 3.62 -33.20
CA GLY A 566 31.55 2.76 -33.89
C GLY A 566 31.38 2.76 -35.42
N THR A 567 30.57 3.64 -35.98
CA THR A 567 30.27 3.79 -37.41
C THR A 567 30.08 5.28 -37.72
N LEU A 568 29.96 5.63 -39.01
CA LEU A 568 29.63 7.02 -39.41
C LEU A 568 28.32 7.47 -38.71
N ALA A 569 28.36 8.65 -38.07
CA ALA A 569 27.19 9.24 -37.47
C ALA A 569 26.23 9.74 -38.58
N PRO A 570 24.90 9.68 -38.39
CA PRO A 570 23.95 10.27 -39.28
C PRO A 570 24.16 11.80 -39.34
N ASP A 571 24.03 12.39 -40.52
CA ASP A 571 24.14 13.83 -40.69
C ASP A 571 22.79 14.51 -40.39
N GLN A 572 22.31 14.32 -39.14
CA GLN A 572 21.07 14.92 -38.66
C GLN A 572 21.27 15.57 -37.29
N PHE A 573 21.01 16.88 -37.24
CA PHE A 573 21.16 17.68 -36.03
C PHE A 573 19.86 18.39 -35.69
N LEU A 574 19.57 18.43 -34.39
CA LEU A 574 18.48 19.23 -33.83
C LEU A 574 19.06 20.53 -33.25
N ILE A 575 18.65 21.65 -33.81
CA ILE A 575 18.95 22.98 -33.27
C ILE A 575 17.73 23.49 -32.55
N GLU A 576 17.88 23.87 -31.28
CA GLU A 576 16.79 24.32 -30.45
C GLU A 576 17.12 25.61 -29.71
N ARG A 577 16.11 26.47 -29.53
CA ARG A 577 16.25 27.66 -28.67
C ARG A 577 16.50 27.20 -27.22
N MET A 578 17.47 27.84 -26.56
CA MET A 578 17.69 27.62 -25.15
C MET A 578 16.50 28.08 -24.32
N VAL A 579 16.07 27.24 -23.37
CA VAL A 579 15.08 27.62 -22.36
C VAL A 579 15.79 28.47 -21.30
N THR A 580 15.29 29.68 -21.09
CA THR A 580 15.79 30.62 -20.07
C THR A 580 14.84 30.67 -18.87
N ASP A 581 15.28 31.37 -17.82
CA ASP A 581 14.48 31.59 -16.60
C ASP A 581 13.97 30.31 -15.92
N VAL A 582 14.77 29.23 -15.96
CA VAL A 582 14.45 27.94 -15.35
C VAL A 582 14.45 28.07 -13.83
N VAL A 583 13.29 27.82 -13.22
CA VAL A 583 13.08 27.79 -11.76
C VAL A 583 13.58 26.47 -11.20
N ALA A 584 13.21 25.36 -11.85
CA ALA A 584 13.59 24.00 -11.48
C ALA A 584 13.50 23.06 -12.67
N GLU A 585 14.16 21.93 -12.56
CA GLU A 585 14.08 20.82 -13.51
C GLU A 585 13.32 19.65 -12.86
N LEU A 586 12.38 19.06 -13.58
CA LEU A 586 11.70 17.83 -13.20
C LEU A 586 12.10 16.70 -14.15
N LEU A 587 12.06 15.48 -13.62
CA LEU A 587 12.05 14.24 -14.39
C LEU A 587 10.64 13.67 -14.34
N VAL A 588 10.09 13.32 -15.51
CA VAL A 588 8.80 12.65 -15.62
C VAL A 588 8.97 11.39 -16.45
N GLY A 589 8.93 10.24 -15.77
CA GLY A 589 9.02 8.91 -16.38
C GLY A 589 7.64 8.25 -16.44
N ILE A 590 7.34 7.58 -17.54
CA ILE A 590 6.21 6.66 -17.68
C ILE A 590 6.74 5.27 -18.00
N LYS A 591 6.23 4.26 -17.29
CA LYS A 591 6.55 2.86 -17.56
C LYS A 591 5.27 2.05 -17.59
N ASN A 592 5.20 1.13 -18.52
CA ASN A 592 4.15 0.14 -18.57
C ASN A 592 4.60 -1.10 -17.81
N ASP A 593 4.15 -1.23 -16.57
CA ASP A 593 4.49 -2.34 -15.69
C ASP A 593 3.53 -3.52 -15.91
N PRO A 594 4.03 -4.76 -16.06
CA PRO A 594 3.16 -5.92 -16.33
C PRO A 594 2.11 -6.19 -15.26
N GLY A 595 2.39 -5.84 -14.00
CA GLY A 595 1.48 -6.04 -12.87
C GLY A 595 0.61 -4.83 -12.56
N PHE A 596 1.19 -3.62 -12.64
CA PHE A 596 0.55 -2.37 -12.20
C PHE A 596 -0.01 -1.52 -13.35
N GLY A 597 0.28 -1.87 -14.61
CA GLY A 597 -0.12 -1.08 -15.76
C GLY A 597 0.75 0.18 -15.94
N LEU A 598 0.16 1.25 -16.41
CA LEU A 598 0.88 2.51 -16.63
C LEU A 598 1.22 3.18 -15.30
N VAL A 599 2.52 3.39 -15.08
CA VAL A 599 3.10 3.97 -13.87
C VAL A 599 3.82 5.26 -14.24
N MET A 600 3.44 6.38 -13.61
CA MET A 600 4.09 7.68 -13.76
C MET A 600 4.99 7.95 -12.56
N THR A 601 6.24 8.31 -12.81
CA THR A 601 7.19 8.76 -11.79
C THR A 601 7.49 10.24 -12.00
N ILE A 602 7.36 11.05 -10.95
CA ILE A 602 7.71 12.46 -10.92
C ILE A 602 8.85 12.62 -9.93
N ALA A 603 9.95 13.25 -10.35
CA ALA A 603 11.12 13.48 -9.51
C ALA A 603 11.71 14.86 -9.73
N GLY A 604 12.47 15.35 -8.76
CA GLY A 604 13.34 16.50 -8.99
C GLY A 604 14.37 16.15 -10.06
N GLY A 605 14.54 16.99 -11.07
CA GLY A 605 15.46 16.81 -12.20
C GLY A 605 16.89 17.28 -11.91
N GLY A 606 17.75 17.15 -12.93
CA GLY A 606 19.15 17.57 -12.87
C GLY A 606 20.11 16.49 -12.35
N THR A 607 21.38 16.84 -12.23
CA THR A 607 22.49 15.91 -11.90
C THR A 607 22.43 15.25 -10.53
N LEU A 608 21.52 15.69 -9.66
CA LEU A 608 21.37 15.18 -8.28
C LEU A 608 20.17 14.23 -8.09
N VAL A 609 19.48 13.87 -9.15
CA VAL A 609 18.27 13.01 -9.10
C VAL A 609 18.51 11.73 -8.31
N GLU A 610 19.56 11.00 -8.67
CA GLU A 610 19.91 9.73 -8.03
C GLU A 610 20.35 9.89 -6.57
N LEU A 611 21.04 10.99 -6.27
CA LEU A 611 21.57 11.26 -4.94
C LEU A 611 20.49 11.67 -3.94
N LEU A 612 19.48 12.43 -4.38
CA LEU A 612 18.43 12.96 -3.51
C LEU A 612 17.28 11.97 -3.31
N ALA A 613 17.12 10.97 -4.20
CA ALA A 613 16.05 9.98 -4.21
C ALA A 613 14.65 10.61 -3.98
N ASP A 614 14.46 11.85 -4.51
CA ASP A 614 13.24 12.65 -4.34
C ASP A 614 12.28 12.38 -5.49
N ALA A 615 11.64 11.21 -5.44
CA ALA A 615 10.71 10.74 -6.46
C ALA A 615 9.39 10.29 -5.86
N ARG A 616 8.31 10.45 -6.63
CA ARG A 616 6.98 9.91 -6.31
C ARG A 616 6.41 9.19 -7.51
N THR A 617 5.72 8.10 -7.21
CA THR A 617 5.09 7.24 -8.22
C THR A 617 3.58 7.35 -8.10
N VAL A 618 2.90 7.45 -9.24
CA VAL A 618 1.44 7.54 -9.37
C VAL A 618 1.00 6.51 -10.41
N LEU A 619 -0.05 5.76 -10.13
CA LEU A 619 -0.66 4.85 -11.10
C LEU A 619 -1.62 5.62 -12.01
N LEU A 620 -1.62 5.32 -13.29
CA LEU A 620 -2.56 5.90 -14.25
C LEU A 620 -3.79 4.98 -14.45
N PRO A 621 -4.98 5.56 -14.74
CA PRO A 621 -5.33 6.97 -14.78
C PRO A 621 -5.23 7.63 -13.40
N ALA A 622 -4.82 8.90 -13.34
CA ALA A 622 -4.69 9.66 -12.10
C ALA A 622 -5.55 10.93 -12.16
N ALA A 623 -6.13 11.32 -11.03
CA ALA A 623 -6.78 12.62 -10.92
C ALA A 623 -5.72 13.73 -10.75
N GLN A 624 -6.09 14.97 -11.07
CA GLN A 624 -5.22 16.13 -10.88
C GLN A 624 -4.79 16.28 -9.42
N GLU A 625 -5.67 15.94 -8.48
CA GLU A 625 -5.38 15.95 -7.05
C GLU A 625 -4.28 14.95 -6.64
N ASP A 626 -4.18 13.80 -7.34
CA ASP A 626 -3.11 12.81 -7.09
C ASP A 626 -1.76 13.33 -7.56
N LEU A 627 -1.73 13.95 -8.76
CA LEU A 627 -0.53 14.57 -9.31
C LEU A 627 -0.05 15.73 -8.44
N LEU A 628 -0.99 16.57 -7.96
CA LEU A 628 -0.68 17.64 -7.03
C LEU A 628 -0.13 17.10 -5.71
N ALA A 629 -0.73 16.06 -5.15
CA ALA A 629 -0.27 15.43 -3.91
C ALA A 629 1.13 14.83 -4.07
N ALA A 630 1.40 14.16 -5.20
CA ALA A 630 2.72 13.64 -5.53
C ALA A 630 3.76 14.77 -5.64
N LEU A 631 3.48 15.80 -6.43
CA LEU A 631 4.36 16.96 -6.62
C LEU A 631 4.63 17.69 -5.30
N SER A 632 3.57 17.94 -4.49
CA SER A 632 3.66 18.65 -3.21
C SER A 632 4.47 17.90 -2.15
N SER A 633 4.61 16.59 -2.28
CA SER A 633 5.40 15.76 -1.37
C SER A 633 6.89 15.70 -1.71
N LEU A 634 7.30 16.25 -2.86
CA LEU A 634 8.70 16.32 -3.27
C LEU A 634 9.41 17.51 -2.62
N LYS A 635 10.68 17.35 -2.27
CA LYS A 635 11.53 18.44 -1.72
C LYS A 635 11.68 19.60 -2.72
N ILE A 636 11.66 19.27 -4.02
CA ILE A 636 11.77 20.27 -5.08
C ILE A 636 10.61 21.28 -5.06
N MET A 637 9.48 20.96 -4.43
CA MET A 637 8.35 21.87 -4.26
C MET A 637 8.75 23.19 -3.59
N THR A 638 9.75 23.13 -2.69
CA THR A 638 10.31 24.34 -2.07
C THR A 638 10.91 25.32 -3.08
N LEU A 639 11.53 24.79 -4.15
CA LEU A 639 12.05 25.64 -5.24
C LEU A 639 10.90 26.16 -6.11
N LEU A 640 9.92 25.32 -6.41
CA LEU A 640 8.78 25.68 -7.25
C LEU A 640 7.91 26.78 -6.63
N THR A 641 7.79 26.82 -5.29
CA THR A 641 7.04 27.86 -4.58
C THR A 641 7.82 29.16 -4.33
N GLY A 642 9.08 29.22 -4.76
CA GLY A 642 9.98 30.35 -4.56
C GLY A 642 10.87 30.20 -3.34
N PHE A 643 12.17 30.25 -3.54
CA PHE A 643 13.16 30.05 -2.48
C PHE A 643 14.26 31.13 -2.56
N ARG A 644 14.55 31.79 -1.42
CA ARG A 644 15.62 32.80 -1.27
C ARG A 644 15.60 33.87 -2.35
N GLY A 645 14.43 34.43 -2.68
CA GLY A 645 14.27 35.52 -3.67
C GLY A 645 14.25 35.08 -5.12
N ARG A 646 14.26 33.78 -5.42
CA ARG A 646 13.98 33.27 -6.77
C ARG A 646 12.50 33.34 -7.07
N ALA A 647 12.16 33.57 -8.35
CA ALA A 647 10.78 33.55 -8.81
C ALA A 647 10.11 32.18 -8.52
N ALA A 648 8.83 32.21 -8.18
CA ALA A 648 8.02 30.99 -8.10
C ALA A 648 7.62 30.53 -9.50
N ALA A 649 7.38 29.24 -9.63
CA ALA A 649 6.77 28.64 -10.81
C ALA A 649 5.24 28.80 -10.78
N ASP A 650 4.61 28.73 -11.93
CA ASP A 650 3.18 28.54 -12.06
C ASP A 650 2.83 27.06 -11.84
N ILE A 651 2.39 26.72 -10.60
CA ILE A 651 2.09 25.34 -10.22
C ILE A 651 0.92 24.78 -11.02
N ASP A 652 -0.07 25.60 -11.38
CA ASP A 652 -1.21 25.15 -12.18
C ASP A 652 -0.75 24.74 -13.58
N SER A 653 0.16 25.49 -14.19
CA SER A 653 0.77 25.13 -15.48
C SER A 653 1.63 23.84 -15.39
N VAL A 654 2.34 23.63 -14.28
CA VAL A 654 3.05 22.35 -14.03
C VAL A 654 2.07 21.19 -13.99
N LEU A 655 0.98 21.33 -13.26
CA LEU A 655 -0.07 20.30 -13.15
C LEU A 655 -0.74 20.02 -14.49
N ASP A 656 -1.08 21.04 -15.25
CA ASP A 656 -1.68 20.89 -16.58
C ASP A 656 -0.75 20.10 -17.51
N THR A 657 0.56 20.40 -17.46
CA THR A 657 1.56 19.63 -18.22
C THR A 657 1.61 18.16 -17.79
N LEU A 658 1.61 17.86 -16.48
CA LEU A 658 1.58 16.50 -15.97
C LEU A 658 0.30 15.76 -16.39
N VAL A 659 -0.85 16.44 -16.40
CA VAL A 659 -2.13 15.89 -16.89
C VAL A 659 -2.05 15.59 -18.38
N CYS A 660 -1.47 16.47 -19.21
CA CYS A 660 -1.26 16.22 -20.64
C CYS A 660 -0.40 14.96 -20.87
N ILE A 661 0.71 14.82 -20.13
CA ILE A 661 1.59 13.64 -20.20
C ILE A 661 0.82 12.36 -19.76
N ALA A 662 0.06 12.43 -18.69
CA ALA A 662 -0.75 11.30 -18.21
C ALA A 662 -1.82 10.88 -19.24
N ASN A 663 -2.50 11.84 -19.86
CA ASN A 663 -3.51 11.59 -20.90
C ASN A 663 -2.88 11.01 -22.17
N MET A 664 -1.71 11.48 -22.57
CA MET A 664 -0.94 10.90 -23.68
C MET A 664 -0.60 9.44 -23.40
N ALA A 665 -0.07 9.13 -22.22
CA ALA A 665 0.25 7.76 -21.84
C ALA A 665 -0.98 6.85 -21.90
N GLN A 666 -2.13 7.32 -21.43
CA GLN A 666 -3.39 6.57 -21.49
C GLN A 666 -3.91 6.39 -22.93
N ALA A 667 -3.75 7.39 -23.80
CA ALA A 667 -4.16 7.29 -25.19
C ALA A 667 -3.29 6.29 -25.97
N LEU A 668 -1.99 6.24 -25.68
CA LEU A 668 -1.06 5.28 -26.26
C LEU A 668 -1.20 3.86 -25.66
N ASN A 669 -1.63 3.78 -24.40
CA ASN A 669 -1.95 2.55 -23.66
C ASN A 669 -0.96 1.39 -23.93
N ASP A 670 -1.44 0.30 -24.56
CA ASP A 670 -0.66 -0.92 -24.82
C ASP A 670 0.51 -0.70 -25.80
N GLN A 671 0.52 0.41 -26.52
CA GLN A 671 1.59 0.75 -27.45
C GLN A 671 2.79 1.42 -26.75
N LEU A 672 2.57 2.12 -25.63
CA LEU A 672 3.64 2.76 -24.87
C LEU A 672 4.29 1.74 -23.93
N VAL A 673 5.59 1.58 -24.03
CA VAL A 673 6.39 0.72 -23.14
C VAL A 673 7.08 1.55 -22.08
N GLU A 674 7.79 2.58 -22.49
CA GLU A 674 8.51 3.48 -21.61
C GLU A 674 8.63 4.88 -22.23
N MET A 675 8.58 5.89 -21.39
CA MET A 675 8.87 7.27 -21.76
C MET A 675 9.62 7.95 -20.63
N ASP A 676 10.65 8.71 -20.97
CA ASP A 676 11.40 9.53 -20.03
C ASP A 676 11.54 10.95 -20.57
N ILE A 677 11.02 11.93 -19.83
CA ILE A 677 11.17 13.36 -20.09
C ILE A 677 12.16 13.89 -19.04
N ASN A 678 13.40 14.14 -19.47
CA ASN A 678 14.48 14.55 -18.58
C ASN A 678 15.51 15.44 -19.28
N PRO A 679 15.46 16.79 -19.02
CA PRO A 679 14.59 17.47 -18.08
C PRO A 679 13.27 17.99 -18.67
N LEU A 680 12.23 18.02 -17.82
CA LEU A 680 11.10 18.92 -17.98
C LEU A 680 11.45 20.22 -17.26
N MET A 681 11.78 21.27 -18.02
CA MET A 681 12.18 22.56 -17.48
C MET A 681 10.97 23.36 -17.03
N VAL A 682 10.94 23.75 -15.77
CA VAL A 682 9.88 24.57 -15.18
C VAL A 682 10.32 26.02 -15.15
N THR A 683 9.50 26.89 -15.71
CA THR A 683 9.71 28.35 -15.75
C THR A 683 8.61 29.07 -14.95
N PRO A 684 8.69 30.38 -14.71
CA PRO A 684 7.61 31.14 -14.07
C PRO A 684 6.27 31.13 -14.83
N THR A 685 6.27 30.75 -16.10
CA THR A 685 5.09 30.85 -16.99
C THR A 685 4.66 29.51 -17.59
N GLY A 686 5.36 28.41 -17.29
CA GLY A 686 5.00 27.10 -17.82
C GLY A 686 6.13 26.07 -17.79
N CYS A 687 5.92 24.94 -18.44
CA CYS A 687 6.88 23.85 -18.53
C CYS A 687 7.29 23.61 -19.99
N VAL A 688 8.55 23.21 -20.19
CA VAL A 688 9.10 22.88 -21.51
C VAL A 688 9.88 21.58 -21.44
N ALA A 689 9.50 20.56 -22.20
CA ALA A 689 10.21 19.28 -22.30
C ALA A 689 11.46 19.44 -23.17
N ALA A 690 12.63 19.52 -22.54
CA ALA A 690 13.89 19.78 -23.22
C ALA A 690 14.52 18.52 -23.83
N ASP A 691 14.22 17.33 -23.31
CA ASP A 691 14.57 16.03 -23.90
C ASP A 691 13.44 15.03 -23.68
N ALA A 692 13.31 14.06 -24.57
CA ALA A 692 12.33 13.01 -24.50
C ALA A 692 12.87 11.71 -25.13
N LEU A 693 12.85 10.64 -24.37
CA LEU A 693 13.11 9.28 -24.82
C LEU A 693 11.77 8.50 -24.78
N VAL A 694 11.38 7.89 -25.90
CA VAL A 694 10.12 7.14 -25.98
C VAL A 694 10.38 5.78 -26.59
N GLN A 695 10.00 4.72 -25.90
CA GLN A 695 9.92 3.36 -26.39
C GLN A 695 8.48 2.97 -26.63
N ILE A 696 8.17 2.53 -27.82
CA ILE A 696 6.81 2.26 -28.28
C ILE A 696 6.78 1.00 -29.13
N SER A 697 5.61 0.39 -29.31
CA SER A 697 5.40 -0.72 -30.24
C SER A 697 5.88 -0.36 -31.65
N ASP A 698 6.55 -1.28 -32.33
CA ASP A 698 6.93 -1.13 -33.74
C ASP A 698 5.72 -1.02 -34.70
N GLN A 699 4.55 -1.50 -34.25
CA GLN A 699 3.29 -1.39 -34.99
C GLN A 699 2.65 0.00 -34.89
N TRP A 700 3.13 0.86 -33.98
CA TRP A 700 2.61 2.20 -33.85
C TRP A 700 2.96 3.05 -35.09
N GLN A 701 1.97 3.71 -35.66
CA GLN A 701 2.10 4.66 -36.76
C GLN A 701 1.76 6.06 -36.23
N ALA A 702 2.64 7.04 -36.51
CA ALA A 702 2.45 8.43 -36.13
C ALA A 702 1.29 9.06 -36.91
#